data_f6e6c413c257f72c760847ee77944c68
#
_entry.id   f6e6c413c257f72c760847ee77944c68
#
_cell.length_a   1.000
_cell.length_b   1.000
_cell.length_c   1.000
_cell.angle_alpha   90.00
_cell.angle_beta   90.00
_cell.angle_gamma   90.00
#
_symmetry.space_group_name_H-M   'P 1'
#
loop_
_entity.id
_entity.type
_entity.pdbx_description
1 polymer ?
#
loop_
_entity_poly.entity_id
_entity_poly.type
_entity_poly.pdbx_seq_one_letter_code
_entity_poly.pdbx_strand_id
1 'polypeptide(L)'
;MMYADIIVDISHEKLDRSFQYRVPLEMEDEIQVGMVVTIPFGNGNHERKGYVIGLSKEPELDPSKIKPLKGISSSQETTEEKLIVLAAWMKERYGSTMAQALKTVLPVREKVRSKEKRRIFLNINEEEAIALAEKLEKSRCKARARILRALCEKPELDYTEAAKNLGMTSSVLNPLVEQGVIRIQQDEVYRIPVNGEVIPREKLSELTKPQKKVLDQIQEEWKRESPRPVLIHGVTGSGKTQVYMKLIEQVVEQGRQVIVLIPEISLTYQTVRRFYGWFGEKVSVLNSRLSLGERYDQFRRAKQGEIQIMVGPRSALFTPFSRLGLIIIDEEHEQTYKSESSPRYHAREVAVQRAAQEGACVVMGSATPSLEAYCRAEAGEYLLTKLTARFEERPLPEVSVVDLRGELKAGNRSILSRKLKDSIEKRLERDEQSILFLNRRGFAGFVSCRSCGEVLKCPHCDVSLTEHNNGKLICHYCGYERPTVAKCPSCGSPYIGGFKAGTQQIEQVLHKTFPKAQVLRMDYDTTRNKGSYEKILSSFAAHEADILVGTQMIVKGHDFPDVTLVGAVAADLSLYASDYRCSERTFQLLTQAVGRSGRGRKPGEAVIQTYHPEHYSIQAAATQDYEAFYQAEMSYRILMDYPPAAHMLSILAAGEDEELLSQGMEYLGKFVGTIGEKYKVHVIGPASASVGKINDIYHKVIYLKHQDEKVLMDIKDKAEKYIEINSGFRKLYIQFDYAG
;
A
#
# COMPACT_ATOMS: atom_id res chain seq x y z
N MET A 1 -15.75 -35.99 17.57
CA MET A 1 -14.58 -36.34 16.74
C MET A 1 -14.23 -35.09 15.92
N MET A 2 -13.00 -34.63 16.06
CA MET A 2 -12.51 -33.41 15.43
C MET A 2 -11.53 -33.74 14.31
N TYR A 3 -11.52 -32.94 13.27
CA TYR A 3 -10.61 -33.05 12.13
C TYR A 3 -9.82 -31.73 12.02
N ALA A 4 -8.55 -31.84 11.65
CA ALA A 4 -7.66 -30.70 11.44
C ALA A 4 -7.24 -30.65 9.96
N ASP A 5 -7.41 -29.49 9.35
CA ASP A 5 -6.87 -29.19 8.02
C ASP A 5 -5.44 -28.73 8.16
N ILE A 6 -4.52 -29.39 7.47
CA ILE A 6 -3.08 -29.22 7.67
C ILE A 6 -2.39 -28.94 6.35
N ILE A 7 -1.50 -27.97 6.35
CA ILE A 7 -0.51 -27.75 5.29
C ILE A 7 0.80 -28.41 5.71
N VAL A 8 1.31 -29.28 4.84
CA VAL A 8 2.43 -30.19 5.17
C VAL A 8 3.81 -29.56 4.99
N ASP A 9 3.99 -28.65 4.09
CA ASP A 9 5.28 -28.02 3.85
C ASP A 9 5.08 -26.76 3.00
N ILE A 10 5.30 -25.62 3.62
CA ILE A 10 5.12 -24.31 2.99
C ILE A 10 6.19 -24.04 1.91
N SER A 11 7.27 -24.83 1.90
CA SER A 11 8.43 -24.64 1.02
C SER A 11 8.27 -25.17 -0.41
N HIS A 12 7.30 -26.04 -0.69
CA HIS A 12 7.10 -26.67 -2.01
C HIS A 12 5.81 -26.25 -2.70
N GLU A 13 5.91 -25.60 -3.86
CA GLU A 13 4.75 -25.18 -4.69
C GLU A 13 3.79 -26.30 -5.09
N LYS A 14 4.26 -27.57 -5.12
CA LYS A 14 3.43 -28.73 -5.46
C LYS A 14 2.55 -29.24 -4.33
N LEU A 15 2.75 -28.77 -3.09
CA LEU A 15 2.03 -29.21 -1.89
C LEU A 15 1.08 -28.13 -1.35
N ASP A 16 0.65 -27.23 -2.19
CA ASP A 16 -0.24 -26.10 -1.87
C ASP A 16 -1.71 -26.57 -1.62
N ARG A 17 -1.87 -27.76 -1.04
CA ARG A 17 -3.15 -28.34 -0.66
C ARG A 17 -3.19 -28.57 0.83
N SER A 18 -4.33 -28.28 1.44
CA SER A 18 -4.64 -28.75 2.78
C SER A 18 -4.95 -30.25 2.73
N PHE A 19 -4.52 -30.95 3.75
CA PHE A 19 -4.83 -32.36 3.98
C PHE A 19 -5.57 -32.48 5.29
N GLN A 20 -6.73 -33.12 5.30
CA GLN A 20 -7.48 -33.33 6.49
C GLN A 20 -6.95 -34.54 7.27
N TYR A 21 -6.72 -34.35 8.58
CA TYR A 21 -6.29 -35.38 9.52
C TYR A 21 -7.27 -35.48 10.67
N ARG A 22 -7.45 -36.70 11.19
CA ARG A 22 -8.26 -36.92 12.39
C ARG A 22 -7.46 -36.51 13.62
N VAL A 23 -8.09 -35.72 14.49
CA VAL A 23 -7.52 -35.33 15.77
C VAL A 23 -7.80 -36.45 16.78
N PRO A 24 -6.77 -37.04 17.44
CA PRO A 24 -6.99 -37.99 18.56
C PRO A 24 -7.73 -37.30 19.71
N LEU A 25 -8.58 -38.05 20.41
CA LEU A 25 -9.39 -37.52 21.53
C LEU A 25 -8.55 -36.82 22.61
N GLU A 26 -7.35 -37.34 22.84
CA GLU A 26 -6.37 -36.79 23.81
C GLU A 26 -5.85 -35.39 23.43
N MET A 27 -6.00 -34.99 22.18
CA MET A 27 -5.51 -33.72 21.64
C MET A 27 -6.64 -32.73 21.26
N GLU A 28 -7.92 -33.14 21.36
CA GLU A 28 -9.05 -32.33 20.93
C GLU A 28 -9.16 -31.01 21.71
N ASP A 29 -8.78 -31.00 22.99
CA ASP A 29 -8.83 -29.82 23.85
C ASP A 29 -7.59 -28.91 23.74
N GLU A 30 -6.48 -29.44 23.25
CA GLU A 30 -5.21 -28.72 23.16
C GLU A 30 -4.95 -28.12 21.74
N ILE A 31 -5.47 -28.74 20.69
CA ILE A 31 -5.17 -28.37 19.33
C ILE A 31 -5.84 -27.05 18.93
N GLN A 32 -5.04 -26.14 18.34
CA GLN A 32 -5.51 -24.85 17.84
C GLN A 32 -4.98 -24.57 16.46
N VAL A 33 -5.67 -23.69 15.70
CA VAL A 33 -5.20 -23.18 14.41
C VAL A 33 -3.88 -22.45 14.63
N GLY A 34 -2.89 -22.71 13.77
CA GLY A 34 -1.53 -22.18 13.87
C GLY A 34 -0.52 -23.16 14.48
N MET A 35 -0.96 -24.14 15.23
CA MET A 35 -0.05 -25.11 15.87
C MET A 35 0.67 -25.99 14.84
N VAL A 36 1.93 -26.35 15.19
CA VAL A 36 2.72 -27.33 14.46
C VAL A 36 2.39 -28.72 14.97
N VAL A 37 2.06 -29.60 14.08
CA VAL A 37 1.73 -30.98 14.39
C VAL A 37 2.61 -31.94 13.60
N THR A 38 2.83 -33.12 14.15
CA THR A 38 3.48 -34.23 13.45
C THR A 38 2.44 -35.10 12.79
N ILE A 39 2.57 -35.30 11.49
CA ILE A 39 1.62 -36.04 10.65
C ILE A 39 2.30 -37.17 9.87
N PRO A 40 1.60 -38.28 9.63
CA PRO A 40 2.04 -39.32 8.70
C PRO A 40 1.71 -38.89 7.26
N PHE A 41 2.72 -38.63 6.42
CA PHE A 41 2.56 -38.12 5.06
C PHE A 41 3.05 -39.10 4.00
N GLY A 42 2.33 -39.13 2.87
CA GLY A 42 2.66 -40.00 1.71
C GLY A 42 2.33 -41.50 1.91
N ASN A 43 2.68 -42.31 0.91
CA ASN A 43 2.40 -43.77 0.93
C ASN A 43 3.26 -44.54 1.95
N GLY A 44 4.41 -43.95 2.36
CA GLY A 44 5.30 -44.55 3.36
C GLY A 44 5.03 -44.06 4.80
N ASN A 45 3.99 -43.30 5.05
CA ASN A 45 3.69 -42.74 6.38
C ASN A 45 4.89 -42.06 7.07
N HIS A 46 5.75 -41.40 6.28
CA HIS A 46 6.89 -40.66 6.83
C HIS A 46 6.40 -39.52 7.71
N GLU A 47 7.03 -39.37 8.86
CA GLU A 47 6.69 -38.26 9.77
C GLU A 47 7.11 -36.92 9.16
N ARG A 48 6.16 -36.01 9.08
CA ARG A 48 6.35 -34.64 8.61
C ARG A 48 5.73 -33.67 9.58
N LYS A 49 6.30 -32.48 9.65
CA LYS A 49 5.66 -31.37 10.34
C LYS A 49 4.63 -30.73 9.43
N GLY A 50 3.48 -30.39 9.99
CA GLY A 50 2.43 -29.66 9.30
C GLY A 50 1.86 -28.57 10.20
N TYR A 51 1.24 -27.57 9.60
CA TYR A 51 0.61 -26.47 10.32
C TYR A 51 -0.91 -26.63 10.27
N VAL A 52 -1.55 -26.53 11.43
CA VAL A 52 -3.02 -26.55 11.51
C VAL A 52 -3.56 -25.23 10.98
N ILE A 53 -4.38 -25.30 9.95
CA ILE A 53 -4.96 -24.12 9.29
C ILE A 53 -6.47 -24.01 9.45
N GLY A 54 -7.11 -25.09 9.95
CA GLY A 54 -8.53 -25.16 10.21
C GLY A 54 -8.86 -26.34 11.11
N LEU A 55 -9.98 -26.25 11.83
CA LEU A 55 -10.56 -27.33 12.62
C LEU A 55 -12.02 -27.50 12.23
N SER A 56 -12.45 -28.74 12.02
CA SER A 56 -13.79 -29.08 11.57
C SER A 56 -14.34 -30.26 12.37
N LYS A 57 -15.67 -30.33 12.53
CA LYS A 57 -16.36 -31.52 13.08
C LYS A 57 -16.86 -32.47 11.98
N GLU A 58 -16.84 -32.01 10.73
CA GLU A 58 -17.28 -32.75 9.56
C GLU A 58 -16.09 -33.21 8.73
N PRO A 59 -16.01 -34.48 8.34
CA PRO A 59 -14.97 -35.00 7.47
C PRO A 59 -15.23 -34.60 6.00
N GLU A 60 -14.20 -34.12 5.30
CA GLU A 60 -14.27 -33.85 3.84
C GLU A 60 -14.16 -35.12 2.99
N LEU A 61 -13.61 -36.18 3.58
CA LEU A 61 -13.40 -37.48 2.96
C LEU A 61 -14.02 -38.58 3.82
N ASP A 62 -14.11 -39.81 3.25
CA ASP A 62 -14.49 -40.98 4.00
C ASP A 62 -13.63 -41.09 5.27
N PRO A 63 -14.24 -41.11 6.49
CA PRO A 63 -13.51 -41.12 7.75
C PRO A 63 -12.47 -42.23 7.89
N SER A 64 -12.69 -43.36 7.18
CA SER A 64 -11.76 -44.52 7.18
C SER A 64 -10.44 -44.20 6.45
N LYS A 65 -10.43 -43.23 5.55
CA LYS A 65 -9.26 -42.81 4.75
C LYS A 65 -8.48 -41.66 5.40
N ILE A 66 -9.03 -41.04 6.42
CA ILE A 66 -8.40 -39.92 7.11
C ILE A 66 -7.44 -40.42 8.18
N LYS A 67 -6.15 -40.18 8.01
CA LYS A 67 -5.10 -40.59 8.93
C LYS A 67 -5.16 -39.74 10.24
N PRO A 68 -4.81 -40.32 11.41
CA PRO A 68 -4.73 -39.56 12.64
C PRO A 68 -3.44 -38.72 12.71
N LEU A 69 -3.49 -37.64 13.46
CA LEU A 69 -2.30 -36.92 13.93
C LEU A 69 -1.44 -37.82 14.81
N LYS A 70 -0.12 -37.58 14.81
CA LYS A 70 0.81 -38.32 15.68
C LYS A 70 1.19 -37.57 16.95
N GLY A 71 1.14 -36.24 16.94
CA GLY A 71 1.46 -35.41 18.10
C GLY A 71 1.41 -33.91 17.79
N ILE A 72 1.25 -33.14 18.84
CA ILE A 72 1.40 -31.70 18.83
C ILE A 72 2.88 -31.37 19.13
N SER A 73 3.52 -30.54 18.35
CA SER A 73 4.89 -30.13 18.59
C SER A 73 4.90 -29.08 19.71
N SER A 74 5.40 -29.45 20.88
CA SER A 74 5.50 -28.58 22.05
C SER A 74 6.66 -27.60 21.95
N SER A 75 6.63 -26.67 21.00
CA SER A 75 7.57 -25.56 20.92
C SER A 75 6.83 -24.25 21.20
N GLN A 76 7.51 -23.28 21.83
CA GLN A 76 6.99 -21.92 21.93
C GLN A 76 6.50 -21.47 20.56
N GLU A 77 5.33 -20.79 20.52
CA GLU A 77 4.76 -20.24 19.28
C GLU A 77 5.83 -19.54 18.45
N THR A 78 6.07 -20.04 17.26
CA THR A 78 7.03 -19.41 16.35
C THR A 78 6.39 -18.19 15.69
N THR A 79 7.20 -17.26 15.24
CA THR A 79 6.73 -16.09 14.48
C THR A 79 5.94 -16.50 13.24
N GLU A 80 6.29 -17.62 12.62
CA GLU A 80 5.63 -18.16 11.45
C GLU A 80 4.24 -18.69 11.77
N GLU A 81 4.05 -19.31 12.94
CA GLU A 81 2.74 -19.78 13.43
C GLU A 81 1.75 -18.63 13.57
N LYS A 82 2.17 -17.50 14.16
CA LYS A 82 1.34 -16.29 14.27
C LYS A 82 0.93 -15.76 12.90
N LEU A 83 1.84 -15.75 11.94
CA LEU A 83 1.54 -15.32 10.58
C LEU A 83 0.61 -16.31 9.85
N ILE A 84 0.68 -17.61 10.15
CA ILE A 84 -0.24 -18.62 9.59
C ILE A 84 -1.65 -18.45 10.15
N VAL A 85 -1.79 -18.17 11.45
CA VAL A 85 -3.09 -17.83 12.07
C VAL A 85 -3.68 -16.58 11.39
N LEU A 86 -2.85 -15.58 11.14
CA LEU A 86 -3.27 -14.38 10.42
C LEU A 86 -3.71 -14.72 8.99
N ALA A 87 -2.99 -15.62 8.28
CA ALA A 87 -3.36 -16.07 6.94
C ALA A 87 -4.71 -16.82 6.93
N ALA A 88 -4.97 -17.67 7.93
CA ALA A 88 -6.23 -18.36 8.08
C ALA A 88 -7.40 -17.38 8.28
N TRP A 89 -7.24 -16.39 9.16
CA TRP A 89 -8.21 -15.32 9.32
C TRP A 89 -8.43 -14.52 8.01
N MET A 90 -7.34 -14.19 7.28
CA MET A 90 -7.45 -13.48 6.00
C MET A 90 -8.19 -14.31 4.94
N LYS A 91 -7.99 -15.63 4.91
CA LYS A 91 -8.74 -16.54 4.01
C LYS A 91 -10.24 -16.41 4.26
N GLU A 92 -10.66 -16.56 5.51
CA GLU A 92 -12.08 -16.50 5.90
C GLU A 92 -12.68 -15.12 5.64
N ARG A 93 -11.98 -14.07 6.06
CA ARG A 93 -12.45 -12.69 5.98
C ARG A 93 -12.62 -12.19 4.54
N TYR A 94 -11.69 -12.54 3.65
CA TYR A 94 -11.64 -11.99 2.28
C TYR A 94 -11.99 -13.01 1.18
N GLY A 95 -12.40 -14.21 1.53
CA GLY A 95 -12.79 -15.22 0.57
C GLY A 95 -11.65 -15.55 -0.42
N SER A 96 -10.48 -15.88 0.12
CA SER A 96 -9.34 -16.28 -0.68
C SER A 96 -9.00 -17.76 -0.45
N THR A 97 -8.16 -18.34 -1.30
CA THR A 97 -7.57 -19.64 -0.99
C THR A 97 -6.51 -19.50 0.11
N MET A 98 -6.29 -20.57 0.87
CA MET A 98 -5.22 -20.57 1.89
C MET A 98 -3.84 -20.34 1.26
N ALA A 99 -3.60 -20.87 0.10
CA ALA A 99 -2.39 -20.64 -0.70
C ALA A 99 -2.14 -19.16 -1.00
N GLN A 100 -3.18 -18.44 -1.42
CA GLN A 100 -3.10 -16.99 -1.68
C GLN A 100 -2.82 -16.22 -0.40
N ALA A 101 -3.49 -16.56 0.70
CA ALA A 101 -3.28 -15.93 1.99
C ALA A 101 -1.84 -16.17 2.51
N LEU A 102 -1.35 -17.42 2.49
CA LEU A 102 0.02 -17.75 2.86
C LEU A 102 1.07 -17.08 1.98
N LYS A 103 0.85 -17.02 0.67
CA LYS A 103 1.76 -16.30 -0.24
C LYS A 103 1.83 -14.80 0.07
N THR A 104 0.76 -14.22 0.59
CA THR A 104 0.72 -12.82 1.01
C THR A 104 1.47 -12.60 2.33
N VAL A 105 1.27 -13.47 3.30
CA VAL A 105 1.81 -13.33 4.66
C VAL A 105 3.26 -13.80 4.74
N LEU A 106 3.63 -14.80 3.92
CA LEU A 106 4.97 -15.38 3.84
C LEU A 106 5.55 -15.20 2.40
N PRO A 107 5.79 -13.95 1.96
CA PRO A 107 6.09 -13.67 0.55
C PRO A 107 7.47 -14.15 0.09
N VAL A 108 8.35 -14.54 1.00
CA VAL A 108 9.71 -14.95 0.69
C VAL A 108 9.96 -16.34 1.26
N ARG A 109 10.02 -17.34 0.37
CA ARG A 109 10.33 -18.73 0.69
C ARG A 109 11.85 -18.99 0.55
N GLU A 110 12.37 -19.97 1.27
CA GLU A 110 13.79 -20.27 1.52
C GLU A 110 14.73 -20.50 0.32
N LYS A 111 14.29 -20.37 -0.93
CA LYS A 111 15.15 -20.61 -2.10
C LYS A 111 16.11 -19.48 -2.46
N VAL A 112 16.15 -18.42 -1.67
CA VAL A 112 17.09 -17.31 -1.90
C VAL A 112 18.41 -17.63 -1.20
N ARG A 113 19.47 -17.84 -1.97
CA ARG A 113 20.82 -18.01 -1.40
C ARG A 113 21.25 -16.70 -0.74
N SER A 114 21.75 -16.80 0.50
CA SER A 114 22.41 -15.68 1.17
C SER A 114 23.57 -15.17 0.30
N LYS A 115 23.82 -13.86 0.36
CA LYS A 115 25.00 -13.29 -0.28
C LYS A 115 26.20 -13.59 0.61
N GLU A 116 27.12 -14.42 0.11
CA GLU A 116 28.37 -14.71 0.79
C GLU A 116 29.44 -13.72 0.33
N LYS A 117 30.12 -13.11 1.27
CA LYS A 117 31.35 -12.37 1.04
C LYS A 117 32.48 -13.24 1.47
N ARG A 118 33.39 -13.56 0.54
CA ARG A 118 34.59 -14.36 0.81
C ARG A 118 35.75 -13.41 1.04
N ARG A 119 36.41 -13.59 2.16
CA ARG A 119 37.64 -12.86 2.51
C ARG A 119 38.80 -13.81 2.64
N ILE A 120 39.96 -13.38 2.18
CA ILE A 120 41.18 -14.16 2.20
C ILE A 120 42.08 -13.56 3.26
N PHE A 121 42.56 -14.38 4.17
CA PHE A 121 43.49 -14.00 5.25
C PHE A 121 44.78 -14.82 5.17
N LEU A 122 45.87 -14.20 5.57
CA LEU A 122 47.13 -14.91 5.79
C LEU A 122 47.00 -15.77 7.08
N ASN A 123 47.47 -17.00 7.03
CA ASN A 123 47.41 -17.94 8.15
C ASN A 123 48.82 -18.29 8.70
N ILE A 124 49.88 -17.72 8.11
CA ILE A 124 51.27 -17.79 8.53
C ILE A 124 51.77 -16.38 8.86
N ASN A 125 52.95 -16.25 9.47
CA ASN A 125 53.49 -14.94 9.75
C ASN A 125 53.98 -14.24 8.45
N GLU A 126 54.16 -12.92 8.50
CA GLU A 126 54.48 -12.09 7.34
C GLU A 126 55.87 -12.43 6.75
N GLU A 127 56.85 -12.74 7.61
CA GLU A 127 58.19 -13.12 7.17
C GLU A 127 58.18 -14.43 6.39
N GLU A 128 57.45 -15.43 6.87
CA GLU A 128 57.29 -16.72 6.18
C GLU A 128 56.52 -16.54 4.85
N ALA A 129 55.55 -15.65 4.81
CA ALA A 129 54.78 -15.35 3.60
C ALA A 129 55.66 -14.69 2.53
N ILE A 130 56.52 -13.76 2.91
CA ILE A 130 57.48 -13.10 2.01
C ILE A 130 58.48 -14.11 1.46
N ALA A 131 59.08 -14.93 2.34
CA ALA A 131 60.03 -15.97 1.92
C ALA A 131 59.43 -17.00 0.96
N LEU A 132 58.15 -17.38 1.22
CA LEU A 132 57.41 -18.27 0.35
C LEU A 132 57.04 -17.59 -1.00
N ALA A 133 56.68 -16.31 -1.00
CA ALA A 133 56.45 -15.55 -2.21
C ALA A 133 57.65 -15.49 -3.12
N GLU A 134 58.86 -15.25 -2.58
CA GLU A 134 60.13 -15.26 -3.33
C GLU A 134 60.45 -16.64 -3.93
N LYS A 135 60.19 -17.72 -3.17
CA LYS A 135 60.37 -19.10 -3.64
C LYS A 135 59.39 -19.42 -4.79
N LEU A 136 58.14 -18.97 -4.70
CA LEU A 136 57.12 -19.16 -5.74
C LEU A 136 57.39 -18.33 -7.00
N GLU A 137 58.00 -17.17 -6.90
CA GLU A 137 58.48 -16.38 -8.04
C GLU A 137 59.56 -17.11 -8.84
N LYS A 138 60.55 -17.71 -8.15
CA LYS A 138 61.60 -18.52 -8.78
C LYS A 138 61.04 -19.78 -9.45
N SER A 139 59.97 -20.36 -8.96
CA SER A 139 59.33 -21.56 -9.48
C SER A 139 58.23 -21.29 -10.53
N ARG A 140 58.17 -20.13 -11.14
CA ARG A 140 57.18 -19.67 -12.15
C ARG A 140 55.73 -19.60 -11.67
N CYS A 141 55.45 -19.69 -10.37
CA CYS A 141 54.12 -19.59 -9.76
C CYS A 141 53.78 -18.14 -9.40
N LYS A 142 54.01 -17.21 -10.34
CA LYS A 142 53.88 -15.75 -10.12
C LYS A 142 52.52 -15.30 -9.59
N ALA A 143 51.44 -15.98 -9.95
CA ALA A 143 50.09 -15.63 -9.48
C ALA A 143 49.95 -15.85 -7.96
N ARG A 144 50.49 -16.96 -7.42
CA ARG A 144 50.47 -17.25 -5.97
C ARG A 144 51.33 -16.27 -5.20
N ALA A 145 52.51 -15.93 -5.74
CA ALA A 145 53.42 -14.95 -5.12
C ALA A 145 52.76 -13.56 -5.00
N ARG A 146 52.06 -13.10 -6.04
CA ARG A 146 51.29 -11.82 -6.01
C ARG A 146 50.25 -11.77 -4.92
N ILE A 147 49.56 -12.89 -4.67
CA ILE A 147 48.56 -12.97 -3.61
C ILE A 147 49.18 -12.82 -2.24
N LEU A 148 50.30 -13.56 -1.98
CA LEU A 148 51.01 -13.48 -0.71
C LEU A 148 51.54 -12.06 -0.46
N ARG A 149 52.13 -11.40 -1.44
CA ARG A 149 52.60 -10.01 -1.30
C ARG A 149 51.43 -9.06 -1.02
N ALA A 150 50.29 -9.21 -1.73
CA ALA A 150 49.12 -8.38 -1.47
C ALA A 150 48.53 -8.60 -0.07
N LEU A 151 48.62 -9.83 0.47
CA LEU A 151 48.18 -10.14 1.84
C LEU A 151 49.18 -9.64 2.91
N CYS A 152 50.49 -9.49 2.58
CA CYS A 152 51.45 -8.81 3.44
C CYS A 152 51.23 -7.29 3.48
N GLU A 153 50.78 -6.67 2.37
CA GLU A 153 50.43 -5.25 2.34
C GLU A 153 49.08 -4.96 3.02
N LYS A 154 48.12 -5.87 2.85
CA LYS A 154 46.78 -5.80 3.47
C LYS A 154 46.44 -7.15 4.07
N PRO A 155 46.32 -7.27 5.40
CA PRO A 155 46.08 -8.54 6.08
C PRO A 155 44.77 -9.24 5.72
N GLU A 156 43.91 -8.55 4.99
CA GLU A 156 42.61 -9.02 4.49
C GLU A 156 42.41 -8.59 3.04
N LEU A 157 42.02 -9.52 2.16
CA LEU A 157 41.62 -9.25 0.77
C LEU A 157 40.22 -9.73 0.50
N ASP A 158 39.40 -8.89 -0.15
CA ASP A 158 38.11 -9.31 -0.69
C ASP A 158 38.33 -10.27 -1.88
N TYR A 159 37.70 -11.45 -1.84
CA TYR A 159 37.86 -12.48 -2.87
C TYR A 159 37.51 -11.97 -4.27
N THR A 160 36.43 -11.19 -4.40
CA THR A 160 35.93 -10.72 -5.69
C THR A 160 36.84 -9.63 -6.26
N GLU A 161 37.29 -8.70 -5.42
CA GLU A 161 38.25 -7.66 -5.81
C GLU A 161 39.62 -8.26 -6.16
N ALA A 162 40.07 -9.19 -5.35
CA ALA A 162 41.32 -9.86 -5.58
C ALA A 162 41.28 -10.73 -6.85
N ALA A 163 40.18 -11.44 -7.11
CA ALA A 163 39.98 -12.18 -8.36
C ALA A 163 40.05 -11.26 -9.59
N LYS A 164 39.44 -10.07 -9.52
CA LYS A 164 39.41 -9.09 -10.61
C LYS A 164 40.74 -8.39 -10.82
N ASN A 165 41.40 -7.95 -9.73
CA ASN A 165 42.59 -7.11 -9.79
C ASN A 165 43.89 -7.91 -9.91
N LEU A 166 43.95 -9.10 -9.30
CA LEU A 166 45.12 -9.95 -9.27
C LEU A 166 45.06 -11.17 -10.21
N GLY A 167 43.92 -11.31 -10.95
CA GLY A 167 43.72 -12.43 -11.88
C GLY A 167 43.67 -13.80 -11.21
N MET A 168 43.05 -13.86 -10.01
CA MET A 168 42.98 -15.07 -9.21
C MET A 168 41.88 -16.03 -9.68
N THR A 169 42.23 -17.30 -9.72
CA THR A 169 41.32 -18.42 -9.95
C THR A 169 41.34 -19.39 -8.77
N SER A 170 40.30 -20.21 -8.62
CA SER A 170 40.29 -21.24 -7.57
C SER A 170 41.48 -22.18 -7.64
N SER A 171 42.02 -22.45 -8.84
CA SER A 171 43.24 -23.27 -9.04
C SER A 171 44.53 -22.63 -8.49
N VAL A 172 44.53 -21.32 -8.32
CA VAL A 172 45.66 -20.58 -7.72
C VAL A 172 45.56 -20.55 -6.20
N LEU A 173 44.34 -20.44 -5.66
CA LEU A 173 44.10 -20.35 -4.22
C LEU A 173 44.09 -21.70 -3.51
N ASN A 174 43.47 -22.74 -4.11
CA ASN A 174 43.29 -24.02 -3.45
C ASN A 174 44.62 -24.61 -2.91
N PRO A 175 45.76 -24.59 -3.64
CA PRO A 175 47.00 -25.11 -3.12
C PRO A 175 47.56 -24.30 -1.94
N LEU A 176 47.29 -23.00 -1.84
CA LEU A 176 47.72 -22.19 -0.70
C LEU A 176 46.82 -22.45 0.53
N VAL A 177 45.56 -22.77 0.31
CA VAL A 177 44.63 -23.20 1.37
C VAL A 177 45.01 -24.59 1.88
N GLU A 178 45.23 -25.55 0.96
CA GLU A 178 45.66 -26.92 1.29
C GLU A 178 46.97 -26.98 2.06
N GLN A 179 47.90 -26.07 1.78
CA GLN A 179 49.14 -25.90 2.50
C GLN A 179 49.01 -25.15 3.82
N GLY A 180 47.81 -24.68 4.16
CA GLY A 180 47.56 -23.91 5.40
C GLY A 180 48.19 -22.50 5.41
N VAL A 181 48.63 -21.98 4.25
CA VAL A 181 49.27 -20.68 4.11
C VAL A 181 48.26 -19.53 4.18
N ILE A 182 47.09 -19.74 3.59
CA ILE A 182 45.97 -18.80 3.64
C ILE A 182 44.71 -19.51 4.12
N ARG A 183 43.81 -18.74 4.67
CA ARG A 183 42.44 -19.19 4.97
C ARG A 183 41.43 -18.34 4.23
N ILE A 184 40.38 -18.97 3.74
CA ILE A 184 39.26 -18.29 3.12
C ILE A 184 38.11 -18.35 4.13
N GLN A 185 37.70 -17.20 4.62
CA GLN A 185 36.53 -17.05 5.48
C GLN A 185 35.35 -16.65 4.62
N GLN A 186 34.25 -17.35 4.78
CA GLN A 186 32.96 -17.02 4.13
C GLN A 186 32.05 -16.41 5.19
N ASP A 187 31.78 -15.13 5.02
CA ASP A 187 30.84 -14.43 5.88
C ASP A 187 29.56 -14.18 5.11
N GLU A 188 28.42 -14.50 5.71
CA GLU A 188 27.14 -14.09 5.17
C GLU A 188 27.01 -12.58 5.32
N VAL A 189 26.73 -11.89 4.22
CA VAL A 189 26.58 -10.43 4.21
C VAL A 189 25.16 -10.10 3.73
N TYR A 190 24.43 -9.37 4.56
CA TYR A 190 23.12 -8.89 4.18
C TYR A 190 23.19 -7.80 3.12
N ARG A 191 22.25 -7.85 2.17
CA ARG A 191 22.02 -6.77 1.22
C ARG A 191 21.23 -5.67 1.92
N ILE A 192 21.91 -4.58 2.29
CA ILE A 192 21.28 -3.44 2.97
C ILE A 192 20.74 -2.47 1.90
N PRO A 193 19.47 -2.05 1.98
CA PRO A 193 18.84 -1.20 0.96
C PRO A 193 19.41 0.20 0.85
N VAL A 194 20.12 0.69 1.88
CA VAL A 194 20.72 2.03 1.92
C VAL A 194 22.22 1.89 1.69
N ASN A 195 22.70 2.41 0.56
CA ASN A 195 24.12 2.37 0.23
C ASN A 195 24.93 3.20 1.23
N GLY A 196 25.67 2.56 2.11
CA GLY A 196 26.91 2.95 2.78
C GLY A 196 27.13 4.40 3.27
N GLU A 197 26.16 5.29 3.13
CA GLU A 197 26.25 6.65 3.65
C GLU A 197 26.10 6.63 5.17
N VAL A 198 27.08 7.19 5.86
CA VAL A 198 27.00 7.44 7.30
C VAL A 198 25.99 8.57 7.50
N ILE A 199 24.76 8.22 7.88
CA ILE A 199 23.74 9.20 8.21
C ILE A 199 23.99 9.70 9.63
N PRO A 200 24.23 11.02 9.84
CA PRO A 200 24.43 11.56 11.17
C PRO A 200 23.22 11.29 12.06
N ARG A 201 23.48 10.94 13.32
CA ARG A 201 22.40 10.76 14.29
C ARG A 201 21.79 12.11 14.66
N GLU A 202 20.50 12.20 14.52
CA GLU A 202 19.68 13.33 14.91
C GLU A 202 19.00 13.06 16.25
N LYS A 203 18.93 14.06 17.12
CA LYS A 203 18.12 13.99 18.34
C LYS A 203 16.67 14.30 17.99
N LEU A 204 15.75 13.53 18.56
CA LEU A 204 14.32 13.83 18.45
C LEU A 204 14.04 15.17 19.14
N SER A 205 13.36 16.09 18.43
CA SER A 205 12.93 17.36 18.99
C SER A 205 11.91 17.16 20.11
N GLU A 206 11.84 18.12 21.02
CA GLU A 206 10.82 18.13 22.07
C GLU A 206 9.43 18.30 21.45
N LEU A 207 8.46 17.63 22.02
CA LEU A 207 7.06 17.73 21.60
C LEU A 207 6.46 19.05 22.06
N THR A 208 5.66 19.68 21.21
CA THR A 208 4.81 20.80 21.60
C THR A 208 3.73 20.36 22.61
N LYS A 209 3.14 21.31 23.33
CA LYS A 209 2.07 21.00 24.29
C LYS A 209 0.91 20.18 23.68
N PRO A 210 0.36 20.52 22.47
CA PRO A 210 -0.67 19.70 21.85
C PRO A 210 -0.20 18.28 21.49
N GLN A 211 1.02 18.13 20.99
CA GLN A 211 1.60 16.82 20.64
C GLN A 211 1.82 15.97 21.89
N LYS A 212 2.28 16.57 23.00
CA LYS A 212 2.44 15.88 24.27
C LYS A 212 1.11 15.42 24.81
N LYS A 213 0.05 16.25 24.75
CA LYS A 213 -1.30 15.85 25.14
C LYS A 213 -1.80 14.62 24.36
N VAL A 214 -1.56 14.56 23.04
CA VAL A 214 -1.92 13.39 22.22
C VAL A 214 -1.10 12.17 22.64
N LEU A 215 0.20 12.33 22.87
CA LEU A 215 1.05 11.26 23.36
C LEU A 215 0.53 10.69 24.69
N ASP A 216 0.22 11.56 25.66
CA ASP A 216 -0.29 11.17 26.96
C ASP A 216 -1.63 10.42 26.85
N GLN A 217 -2.54 10.87 25.97
CA GLN A 217 -3.81 10.15 25.69
C GLN A 217 -3.59 8.74 25.13
N ILE A 218 -2.64 8.59 24.23
CA ILE A 218 -2.30 7.28 23.65
C ILE A 218 -1.71 6.36 24.70
N GLN A 219 -0.79 6.87 25.52
CA GLN A 219 -0.18 6.11 26.61
C GLN A 219 -1.22 5.66 27.66
N GLU A 220 -2.21 6.50 27.94
CA GLU A 220 -3.29 6.16 28.86
C GLU A 220 -4.19 5.05 28.29
N GLU A 221 -4.50 5.12 26.98
CA GLU A 221 -5.23 4.06 26.32
C GLU A 221 -4.47 2.71 26.35
N TRP A 222 -3.15 2.74 26.21
CA TRP A 222 -2.30 1.53 26.23
C TRP A 222 -2.19 0.85 27.59
N LYS A 223 -2.58 1.52 28.67
CA LYS A 223 -2.65 0.90 30.01
C LYS A 223 -3.89 0.04 30.22
N ARG A 224 -4.87 0.10 29.32
CA ARG A 224 -6.07 -0.70 29.40
C ARG A 224 -5.76 -2.17 29.13
N GLU A 225 -6.55 -3.06 29.70
CA GLU A 225 -6.46 -4.51 29.45
C GLU A 225 -6.65 -4.85 27.96
N SER A 226 -7.57 -4.13 27.29
CA SER A 226 -7.81 -4.24 25.84
C SER A 226 -7.75 -2.85 25.20
N PRO A 227 -6.57 -2.39 24.79
CA PRO A 227 -6.41 -1.06 24.21
C PRO A 227 -7.03 -0.99 22.82
N ARG A 228 -7.79 0.09 22.59
CA ARG A 228 -8.38 0.36 21.28
C ARG A 228 -7.32 0.84 20.30
N PRO A 229 -7.48 0.58 18.99
CA PRO A 229 -6.72 1.30 17.96
C PRO A 229 -6.89 2.82 18.10
N VAL A 230 -5.86 3.57 17.80
CA VAL A 230 -5.86 5.04 17.91
C VAL A 230 -5.91 5.67 16.54
N LEU A 231 -6.77 6.66 16.36
CA LEU A 231 -6.82 7.53 15.18
C LEU A 231 -6.37 8.95 15.55
N ILE A 232 -5.23 9.38 15.01
CA ILE A 232 -4.75 10.75 15.13
C ILE A 232 -5.26 11.54 13.92
N HIS A 233 -6.31 12.34 14.12
CA HIS A 233 -6.76 13.33 13.13
C HIS A 233 -5.96 14.61 13.34
N GLY A 234 -5.02 14.88 12.45
CA GLY A 234 -4.15 16.06 12.59
C GLY A 234 -3.97 16.77 11.25
N VAL A 235 -4.20 18.07 11.23
CA VAL A 235 -4.03 18.91 10.03
C VAL A 235 -2.67 18.69 9.38
N THR A 236 -2.54 18.97 8.09
CA THR A 236 -1.28 18.86 7.36
C THR A 236 -0.23 19.77 8.00
N GLY A 237 0.92 19.22 8.37
CA GLY A 237 1.98 19.97 9.06
C GLY A 237 1.78 20.13 10.57
N SER A 238 0.86 19.40 11.22
CA SER A 238 0.67 19.40 12.67
C SER A 238 1.76 18.66 13.46
N GLY A 239 2.65 17.94 12.76
CA GLY A 239 3.74 17.18 13.38
C GLY A 239 3.33 15.81 13.90
N LYS A 240 2.34 15.12 13.31
CA LYS A 240 1.98 13.74 13.61
C LYS A 240 3.21 12.81 13.68
N THR A 241 4.14 12.99 12.73
CA THR A 241 5.37 12.19 12.66
C THR A 241 6.21 12.31 13.93
N GLN A 242 6.24 13.49 14.59
CA GLN A 242 6.97 13.69 15.86
C GLN A 242 6.38 12.81 16.98
N VAL A 243 5.04 12.72 17.03
CA VAL A 243 4.35 11.85 17.99
C VAL A 243 4.68 10.39 17.71
N TYR A 244 4.66 9.97 16.42
CA TYR A 244 5.05 8.60 16.04
C TYR A 244 6.48 8.28 16.50
N MET A 245 7.43 9.18 16.27
CA MET A 245 8.83 8.95 16.65
C MET A 245 8.99 8.74 18.15
N LYS A 246 8.26 9.51 18.98
CA LYS A 246 8.29 9.31 20.45
C LYS A 246 7.65 7.99 20.86
N LEU A 247 6.57 7.56 20.22
CA LEU A 247 5.97 6.26 20.48
C LEU A 247 6.92 5.12 20.09
N ILE A 248 7.58 5.22 18.94
CA ILE A 248 8.57 4.24 18.48
C ILE A 248 9.73 4.15 19.47
N GLU A 249 10.30 5.28 19.89
CA GLU A 249 11.38 5.34 20.88
C GLU A 249 11.03 4.56 22.14
N GLN A 250 9.87 4.82 22.72
CA GLN A 250 9.39 4.16 23.94
C GLN A 250 9.21 2.64 23.78
N VAL A 251 8.63 2.20 22.66
CA VAL A 251 8.40 0.77 22.38
C VAL A 251 9.72 0.03 22.16
N VAL A 252 10.67 0.68 21.46
CA VAL A 252 12.00 0.12 21.22
C VAL A 252 12.83 0.06 22.51
N GLU A 253 12.70 1.04 23.41
CA GLU A 253 13.34 1.01 24.73
C GLU A 253 12.82 -0.12 25.62
N GLN A 254 11.55 -0.51 25.46
CA GLN A 254 10.96 -1.67 26.12
C GLN A 254 11.42 -3.02 25.50
N GLY A 255 12.30 -3.00 24.51
CA GLY A 255 12.80 -4.17 23.79
C GLY A 255 11.74 -4.82 22.88
N ARG A 256 10.68 -4.08 22.51
CA ARG A 256 9.66 -4.51 21.56
C ARG A 256 9.95 -3.94 20.16
N GLN A 257 9.24 -4.43 19.16
CA GLN A 257 9.49 -4.15 17.74
C GLN A 257 8.31 -3.37 17.15
N VAL A 258 8.60 -2.60 16.08
CA VAL A 258 7.64 -1.66 15.50
C VAL A 258 7.56 -1.84 13.99
N ILE A 259 6.33 -1.83 13.46
CA ILE A 259 6.05 -1.74 12.02
C ILE A 259 5.49 -0.36 11.74
N VAL A 260 6.06 0.33 10.75
CA VAL A 260 5.58 1.63 10.28
C VAL A 260 5.16 1.50 8.82
N LEU A 261 3.87 1.60 8.58
CA LEU A 261 3.31 1.60 7.23
C LEU A 261 3.29 3.02 6.69
N ILE A 262 3.95 3.21 5.56
CA ILE A 262 3.98 4.47 4.83
C ILE A 262 3.61 4.17 3.37
N PRO A 263 2.74 4.97 2.72
CA PRO A 263 2.44 4.80 1.30
C PRO A 263 3.72 4.84 0.47
N GLU A 264 3.84 3.97 -0.54
CA GLU A 264 5.08 3.82 -1.31
C GLU A 264 5.56 5.12 -1.95
N ILE A 265 4.62 5.97 -2.40
CA ILE A 265 4.92 7.28 -2.97
C ILE A 265 5.52 8.23 -1.91
N SER A 266 5.12 8.10 -0.65
CA SER A 266 5.61 8.92 0.47
C SER A 266 6.89 8.34 1.10
N LEU A 267 7.29 7.13 0.73
CA LEU A 267 8.53 6.49 1.17
C LEU A 267 9.73 7.03 0.37
N THR A 268 9.94 8.33 0.47
CA THR A 268 11.02 9.04 -0.21
C THR A 268 12.36 8.80 0.47
N TYR A 269 13.45 9.10 -0.24
CA TYR A 269 14.79 9.08 0.34
C TYR A 269 14.90 9.94 1.61
N GLN A 270 14.26 11.11 1.64
CA GLN A 270 14.24 11.99 2.82
C GLN A 270 13.54 11.33 4.01
N THR A 271 12.40 10.67 3.78
CA THR A 271 11.69 9.94 4.84
C THR A 271 12.55 8.82 5.40
N VAL A 272 13.15 8.01 4.54
CA VAL A 272 14.06 6.92 4.92
C VAL A 272 15.25 7.45 5.72
N ARG A 273 15.89 8.51 5.23
CA ARG A 273 17.05 9.15 5.89
C ARG A 273 16.70 9.64 7.30
N ARG A 274 15.51 10.21 7.53
CA ARG A 274 15.05 10.62 8.86
C ARG A 274 14.96 9.45 9.83
N PHE A 275 14.36 8.31 9.42
CA PHE A 275 14.30 7.12 10.28
C PHE A 275 15.68 6.60 10.65
N TYR A 276 16.60 6.52 9.68
CA TYR A 276 17.97 6.11 9.96
C TYR A 276 18.72 7.13 10.83
N GLY A 277 18.46 8.44 10.66
CA GLY A 277 19.04 9.50 11.50
C GLY A 277 18.63 9.36 12.97
N TRP A 278 17.39 8.99 13.23
CA TRP A 278 16.90 8.84 14.61
C TRP A 278 17.24 7.49 15.24
N PHE A 279 17.10 6.40 14.50
CA PHE A 279 17.18 5.05 15.08
C PHE A 279 18.39 4.23 14.59
N GLY A 280 19.13 4.72 13.61
CA GLY A 280 20.33 4.06 13.10
C GLY A 280 20.06 2.66 12.53
N GLU A 281 20.93 1.71 12.86
CA GLU A 281 20.90 0.32 12.35
C GLU A 281 19.68 -0.50 12.82
N LYS A 282 18.93 -0.01 13.81
CA LYS A 282 17.71 -0.66 14.27
C LYS A 282 16.57 -0.61 13.24
N VAL A 283 16.72 0.21 12.18
CA VAL A 283 15.74 0.41 11.12
C VAL A 283 16.06 -0.45 9.91
N SER A 284 15.04 -0.99 9.30
CA SER A 284 15.07 -1.48 7.94
C SER A 284 13.88 -0.96 7.13
N VAL A 285 14.05 -0.95 5.81
CA VAL A 285 13.05 -0.41 4.89
C VAL A 285 12.70 -1.46 3.84
N LEU A 286 11.39 -1.67 3.64
CA LEU A 286 10.85 -2.43 2.52
C LEU A 286 10.28 -1.47 1.47
N ASN A 287 10.50 -1.78 0.20
CA ASN A 287 9.86 -1.11 -0.92
C ASN A 287 9.70 -2.08 -2.10
N SER A 288 8.94 -1.72 -3.13
CA SER A 288 8.70 -2.57 -4.30
C SER A 288 9.93 -2.76 -5.18
N ARG A 289 10.93 -1.88 -5.07
CA ARG A 289 12.18 -1.92 -5.86
C ARG A 289 13.20 -2.92 -5.32
N LEU A 290 13.00 -3.44 -4.10
CA LEU A 290 13.87 -4.46 -3.52
C LEU A 290 13.74 -5.78 -4.29
N SER A 291 14.89 -6.36 -4.64
CA SER A 291 14.96 -7.72 -5.14
C SER A 291 14.44 -8.73 -4.10
N LEU A 292 14.07 -9.92 -4.54
CA LEU A 292 13.67 -11.00 -3.63
C LEU A 292 14.74 -11.31 -2.58
N GLY A 293 16.02 -11.24 -2.98
CA GLY A 293 17.14 -11.46 -2.07
C GLY A 293 17.27 -10.39 -1.00
N GLU A 294 17.16 -9.11 -1.36
CA GLU A 294 17.19 -8.01 -0.40
C GLU A 294 16.03 -8.10 0.58
N ARG A 295 14.83 -8.40 0.10
CA ARG A 295 13.64 -8.58 0.95
C ARG A 295 13.81 -9.76 1.92
N TYR A 296 14.36 -10.88 1.44
CA TYR A 296 14.65 -12.05 2.27
C TYR A 296 15.64 -11.69 3.40
N ASP A 297 16.73 -11.00 3.06
CA ASP A 297 17.74 -10.60 4.04
C ASP A 297 17.15 -9.69 5.12
N GLN A 298 16.25 -8.74 4.77
CA GLN A 298 15.59 -7.88 5.75
C GLN A 298 14.64 -8.67 6.67
N PHE A 299 13.89 -9.62 6.14
CA PHE A 299 13.00 -10.48 6.95
C PHE A 299 13.80 -11.40 7.88
N ARG A 300 14.94 -11.92 7.42
CA ARG A 300 15.84 -12.72 8.25
C ARG A 300 16.42 -11.90 9.42
N ARG A 301 16.89 -10.67 9.15
CA ARG A 301 17.34 -9.74 10.18
C ARG A 301 16.25 -9.39 11.19
N ALA A 302 15.01 -9.22 10.71
CA ALA A 302 13.87 -8.98 11.59
C ALA A 302 13.58 -10.17 12.52
N LYS A 303 13.60 -11.40 11.95
CA LYS A 303 13.40 -12.65 12.70
C LYS A 303 14.51 -12.89 13.74
N GLN A 304 15.75 -12.52 13.43
CA GLN A 304 16.91 -12.65 14.34
C GLN A 304 16.97 -11.52 15.39
N GLY A 305 16.10 -10.51 15.31
CA GLY A 305 16.07 -9.38 16.24
C GLY A 305 17.15 -8.33 16.01
N GLU A 306 17.89 -8.40 14.89
CA GLU A 306 18.92 -7.41 14.52
C GLU A 306 18.31 -6.04 14.22
N ILE A 307 17.07 -6.01 13.71
CA ILE A 307 16.31 -4.81 13.49
C ILE A 307 15.07 -4.79 14.40
N GLN A 308 14.71 -3.60 14.83
CA GLN A 308 13.57 -3.38 15.73
C GLN A 308 12.45 -2.57 15.05
N ILE A 309 12.74 -1.90 13.93
CA ILE A 309 11.80 -1.04 13.21
C ILE A 309 11.81 -1.44 11.74
N MET A 310 10.63 -1.80 11.22
CA MET A 310 10.43 -2.03 9.81
C MET A 310 9.54 -0.93 9.23
N VAL A 311 10.06 -0.18 8.27
CA VAL A 311 9.32 0.89 7.56
C VAL A 311 9.01 0.41 6.14
N GLY A 312 7.80 0.59 5.67
CA GLY A 312 7.47 0.21 4.30
C GLY A 312 5.99 0.33 3.94
N PRO A 313 5.62 -0.08 2.71
CA PRO A 313 4.24 -0.10 2.28
C PRO A 313 3.46 -1.23 2.99
N ARG A 314 2.21 -1.46 2.58
CA ARG A 314 1.33 -2.48 3.19
C ARG A 314 1.98 -3.86 3.38
N SER A 315 2.95 -4.25 2.54
CA SER A 315 3.65 -5.54 2.67
C SER A 315 4.59 -5.61 3.88
N ALA A 316 5.01 -4.49 4.43
CA ALA A 316 5.79 -4.44 5.67
C ALA A 316 5.00 -4.98 6.88
N LEU A 317 3.67 -4.97 6.76
CA LEU A 317 2.78 -5.53 7.78
C LEU A 317 3.07 -7.00 8.08
N PHE A 318 3.67 -7.73 7.17
CA PHE A 318 3.99 -9.17 7.33
C PHE A 318 5.44 -9.44 7.76
N THR A 319 6.14 -8.43 8.27
CA THR A 319 7.49 -8.61 8.84
C THR A 319 7.46 -9.61 10.00
N PRO A 320 8.31 -10.65 10.00
CA PRO A 320 8.28 -11.71 11.01
C PRO A 320 8.95 -11.27 12.32
N PHE A 321 8.37 -10.29 13.00
CA PHE A 321 8.80 -9.84 14.30
C PHE A 321 8.33 -10.79 15.42
N SER A 322 9.23 -11.13 16.33
CA SER A 322 8.92 -12.03 17.47
C SER A 322 8.24 -11.33 18.65
N ARG A 323 8.48 -10.03 18.81
CA ARG A 323 8.01 -9.20 19.95
C ARG A 323 7.37 -7.91 19.45
N LEU A 324 6.41 -8.00 18.54
CA LEU A 324 5.71 -6.84 18.00
C LEU A 324 5.03 -6.05 19.13
N GLY A 325 5.25 -4.72 19.15
CA GLY A 325 4.70 -3.82 20.15
C GLY A 325 3.80 -2.74 19.60
N LEU A 326 4.07 -2.32 18.35
CA LEU A 326 3.38 -1.18 17.76
C LEU A 326 3.30 -1.34 16.24
N ILE A 327 2.14 -1.02 15.69
CA ILE A 327 1.93 -0.82 14.25
C ILE A 327 1.46 0.61 14.04
N ILE A 328 2.21 1.37 13.26
CA ILE A 328 1.83 2.72 12.84
C ILE A 328 1.38 2.68 11.39
N ILE A 329 0.28 3.36 11.07
CA ILE A 329 -0.20 3.55 9.69
C ILE A 329 -0.28 5.05 9.44
N ASP A 330 0.68 5.57 8.70
CA ASP A 330 0.68 6.98 8.29
C ASP A 330 -0.14 7.16 7.01
N GLU A 331 -0.80 8.32 6.89
CA GLU A 331 -1.75 8.61 5.80
C GLU A 331 -2.77 7.47 5.62
N GLU A 332 -3.47 7.11 6.69
CA GLU A 332 -4.37 5.95 6.81
C GLU A 332 -5.40 5.86 5.67
N HIS A 333 -5.85 7.00 5.15
CA HIS A 333 -6.83 7.13 4.08
C HIS A 333 -6.32 6.69 2.69
N GLU A 334 -5.02 6.38 2.56
CA GLU A 334 -4.42 6.06 1.27
C GLU A 334 -4.95 4.75 0.67
N GLN A 335 -5.42 4.85 -0.59
CA GLN A 335 -5.99 3.70 -1.31
C GLN A 335 -5.01 2.55 -1.51
N THR A 336 -3.71 2.82 -1.50
CA THR A 336 -2.65 1.81 -1.66
C THR A 336 -2.60 0.82 -0.49
N TYR A 337 -3.26 1.10 0.63
CA TYR A 337 -3.44 0.17 1.72
C TYR A 337 -4.47 -0.94 1.45
N LYS A 338 -5.35 -0.76 0.45
CA LYS A 338 -6.20 -1.83 -0.08
C LYS A 338 -5.43 -2.68 -1.09
N SER A 339 -5.51 -4.00 -0.98
CA SER A 339 -4.92 -4.92 -1.96
C SER A 339 -5.82 -5.04 -3.19
N GLU A 340 -5.22 -4.94 -4.39
CA GLU A 340 -5.92 -5.15 -5.66
C GLU A 340 -5.94 -6.62 -6.07
N SER A 341 -5.06 -7.45 -5.52
CA SER A 341 -4.98 -8.90 -5.74
C SER A 341 -5.55 -9.67 -4.55
N SER A 342 -5.99 -10.89 -4.78
CA SER A 342 -6.48 -11.78 -3.72
C SER A 342 -5.35 -12.24 -2.79
N PRO A 343 -5.61 -12.25 -1.47
CA PRO A 343 -6.78 -11.70 -0.77
C PRO A 343 -6.84 -10.17 -0.88
N ARG A 344 -8.02 -9.63 -1.17
CA ARG A 344 -8.22 -8.17 -1.32
C ARG A 344 -8.36 -7.48 0.03
N TYR A 345 -7.34 -7.62 0.86
CA TYR A 345 -7.33 -7.10 2.23
C TYR A 345 -7.09 -5.59 2.30
N HIS A 346 -7.55 -4.98 3.38
CA HIS A 346 -7.16 -3.62 3.76
C HIS A 346 -6.13 -3.69 4.89
N ALA A 347 -5.00 -2.97 4.76
CA ALA A 347 -3.90 -3.03 5.74
C ALA A 347 -4.33 -2.62 7.15
N ARG A 348 -5.27 -1.67 7.29
CA ARG A 348 -5.85 -1.26 8.59
C ARG A 348 -6.49 -2.45 9.33
N GLU A 349 -7.35 -3.21 8.66
CA GLU A 349 -8.04 -4.35 9.27
C GLU A 349 -7.07 -5.46 9.68
N VAL A 350 -6.12 -5.77 8.78
CA VAL A 350 -5.09 -6.78 9.06
C VAL A 350 -4.15 -6.31 10.17
N ALA A 351 -3.84 -5.00 10.26
CA ALA A 351 -3.02 -4.45 11.35
C ALA A 351 -3.73 -4.57 12.70
N VAL A 352 -5.02 -4.25 12.76
CA VAL A 352 -5.83 -4.39 13.99
C VAL A 352 -5.91 -5.86 14.40
N GLN A 353 -6.18 -6.76 13.48
CA GLN A 353 -6.23 -8.20 13.75
C GLN A 353 -4.88 -8.73 14.24
N ARG A 354 -3.79 -8.39 13.55
CA ARG A 354 -2.44 -8.79 13.92
C ARG A 354 -2.05 -8.26 15.29
N ALA A 355 -2.35 -6.99 15.56
CA ALA A 355 -2.08 -6.38 16.86
C ALA A 355 -2.82 -7.08 18.00
N ALA A 356 -4.10 -7.42 17.79
CA ALA A 356 -4.89 -8.19 18.78
C ALA A 356 -4.29 -9.56 19.05
N GLN A 357 -3.81 -10.27 18.01
CA GLN A 357 -3.17 -11.59 18.15
C GLN A 357 -1.82 -11.53 18.88
N GLU A 358 -1.05 -10.44 18.72
CA GLU A 358 0.32 -10.34 19.24
C GLU A 358 0.44 -9.41 20.47
N GLY A 359 -0.67 -8.87 20.99
CA GLY A 359 -0.67 -7.92 22.11
C GLY A 359 0.09 -6.63 21.77
N ALA A 360 -0.06 -6.15 20.55
CA ALA A 360 0.52 -4.91 20.06
C ALA A 360 -0.54 -3.79 20.00
N CYS A 361 -0.09 -2.54 19.87
CA CYS A 361 -0.95 -1.40 19.71
C CYS A 361 -0.98 -0.94 18.24
N VAL A 362 -2.08 -0.28 17.82
CA VAL A 362 -2.21 0.30 16.49
C VAL A 362 -2.43 1.80 16.60
N VAL A 363 -1.63 2.58 15.87
CA VAL A 363 -1.78 4.03 15.75
C VAL A 363 -1.89 4.38 14.27
N MET A 364 -2.99 5.00 13.92
CA MET A 364 -3.27 5.46 12.56
C MET A 364 -3.26 6.99 12.54
N GLY A 365 -2.74 7.60 11.50
CA GLY A 365 -2.77 9.03 11.40
C GLY A 365 -3.11 9.52 10.01
N SER A 366 -3.89 10.58 9.97
CA SER A 366 -4.30 11.25 8.74
C SER A 366 -4.67 12.70 8.97
N ALA A 367 -4.49 13.54 7.94
CA ALA A 367 -5.08 14.87 7.91
C ALA A 367 -6.54 14.83 7.42
N THR A 368 -6.86 13.82 6.67
CA THR A 368 -8.17 13.57 6.05
C THR A 368 -8.52 12.09 6.24
N PRO A 369 -8.85 11.66 7.46
CA PRO A 369 -9.16 10.25 7.74
C PRO A 369 -10.15 9.65 6.74
N SER A 370 -10.08 8.33 6.52
CA SER A 370 -11.14 7.64 5.79
C SER A 370 -12.44 7.69 6.59
N LEU A 371 -13.58 7.72 5.90
CA LEU A 371 -14.88 7.73 6.56
C LEU A 371 -15.04 6.49 7.45
N GLU A 372 -14.55 5.34 7.01
CA GLU A 372 -14.58 4.09 7.77
C GLU A 372 -13.83 4.21 9.11
N ALA A 373 -12.61 4.78 9.10
CA ALA A 373 -11.82 4.94 10.33
C ALA A 373 -12.44 6.00 11.26
N TYR A 374 -12.93 7.10 10.69
CA TYR A 374 -13.53 8.16 11.48
C TYR A 374 -14.88 7.75 12.09
N CYS A 375 -15.72 7.03 11.34
CA CYS A 375 -16.98 6.47 11.82
C CYS A 375 -16.75 5.50 12.99
N ARG A 376 -15.76 4.62 12.92
CA ARG A 376 -15.37 3.73 14.02
C ARG A 376 -14.86 4.50 15.25
N ALA A 377 -14.17 5.62 15.02
CA ALA A 377 -13.72 6.49 16.11
C ALA A 377 -14.89 7.22 16.78
N GLU A 378 -15.87 7.72 16.01
CA GLU A 378 -17.11 8.29 16.53
C GLU A 378 -17.97 7.24 17.31
N ALA A 379 -17.99 6.00 16.82
CA ALA A 379 -18.63 4.88 17.52
C ALA A 379 -17.88 4.42 18.79
N GLY A 380 -16.68 4.96 19.05
CA GLY A 380 -15.87 4.60 20.22
C GLY A 380 -15.07 3.30 20.09
N GLU A 381 -15.07 2.67 18.89
CA GLU A 381 -14.23 1.50 18.60
C GLU A 381 -12.74 1.89 18.49
N TYR A 382 -12.45 3.11 18.07
CA TYR A 382 -11.12 3.69 18.05
C TYR A 382 -11.05 4.87 19.01
N LEU A 383 -9.86 5.12 19.58
CA LEU A 383 -9.60 6.37 20.30
C LEU A 383 -9.32 7.48 19.28
N LEU A 384 -10.18 8.49 19.22
CA LEU A 384 -9.93 9.69 18.40
C LEU A 384 -9.10 10.71 19.17
N THR A 385 -7.97 11.12 18.61
CA THR A 385 -7.15 12.24 19.11
C THR A 385 -7.00 13.29 18.01
N LYS A 386 -6.93 14.57 18.38
CA LYS A 386 -6.92 15.68 17.40
C LYS A 386 -5.69 16.58 17.57
N LEU A 387 -5.04 16.91 16.43
CA LEU A 387 -4.00 17.93 16.31
C LEU A 387 -4.49 19.02 15.34
N THR A 388 -5.15 20.03 15.86
CA THR A 388 -5.92 21.01 15.09
C THR A 388 -5.09 22.18 14.56
N ALA A 389 -3.86 22.38 15.06
CA ALA A 389 -2.98 23.47 14.64
C ALA A 389 -1.75 22.96 13.87
N ARG A 390 -1.25 23.74 12.92
CA ARG A 390 0.06 23.51 12.30
C ARG A 390 1.18 23.74 13.31
N PHE A 391 2.32 23.10 13.06
CA PHE A 391 3.55 23.36 13.81
C PHE A 391 3.91 24.85 13.74
N GLU A 392 4.32 25.45 14.87
CA GLU A 392 4.57 26.89 15.01
C GLU A 392 3.36 27.80 14.72
N GLU A 393 2.13 27.27 14.86
CA GLU A 393 0.86 28.01 14.65
C GLU A 393 0.77 28.73 13.29
N ARG A 394 1.44 28.20 12.26
CA ARG A 394 1.42 28.78 10.91
C ARG A 394 -0.01 28.79 10.35
N PRO A 395 -0.43 29.89 9.69
CA PRO A 395 -1.77 29.98 9.13
C PRO A 395 -1.97 28.93 8.02
N LEU A 396 -3.22 28.50 7.85
CA LEU A 396 -3.62 27.72 6.69
C LEU A 396 -3.54 28.58 5.42
N PRO A 397 -3.27 27.99 4.23
CA PRO A 397 -3.27 28.73 2.98
C PRO A 397 -4.61 29.36 2.68
N GLU A 398 -4.60 30.56 2.08
CA GLU A 398 -5.82 31.14 1.50
C GLU A 398 -6.27 30.37 0.27
N VAL A 399 -7.55 29.98 0.23
CA VAL A 399 -8.09 29.17 -0.86
C VAL A 399 -9.14 29.95 -1.64
N SER A 400 -8.92 30.06 -2.94
CA SER A 400 -9.90 30.66 -3.88
C SER A 400 -10.53 29.57 -4.73
N VAL A 401 -11.87 29.48 -4.71
CA VAL A 401 -12.63 28.58 -5.61
C VAL A 401 -13.09 29.37 -6.83
N VAL A 402 -12.72 28.90 -8.02
CA VAL A 402 -13.06 29.56 -9.28
C VAL A 402 -14.10 28.76 -10.04
N ASP A 403 -15.24 29.39 -10.36
CA ASP A 403 -16.29 28.84 -11.20
C ASP A 403 -15.90 28.93 -12.69
N LEU A 404 -15.55 27.79 -13.29
CA LEU A 404 -15.19 27.69 -14.70
C LEU A 404 -16.39 28.00 -15.65
N ARG A 405 -17.63 27.87 -15.18
CA ARG A 405 -18.83 28.28 -15.94
C ARG A 405 -18.85 29.80 -16.12
N GLY A 406 -18.48 30.54 -15.07
CA GLY A 406 -18.33 31.99 -15.11
C GLY A 406 -17.18 32.44 -16.02
N GLU A 407 -16.05 31.75 -15.98
CA GLU A 407 -14.91 32.00 -16.88
C GLU A 407 -15.30 31.83 -18.36
N LEU A 408 -16.04 30.74 -18.67
CA LEU A 408 -16.52 30.47 -20.03
C LEU A 408 -17.49 31.56 -20.53
N LYS A 409 -18.44 31.97 -19.68
CA LYS A 409 -19.40 33.05 -19.97
C LYS A 409 -18.69 34.39 -20.21
N ALA A 410 -17.60 34.66 -19.49
CA ALA A 410 -16.76 35.85 -19.66
C ALA A 410 -15.75 35.72 -20.82
N GLY A 411 -15.88 34.69 -21.67
CA GLY A 411 -15.06 34.48 -22.88
C GLY A 411 -13.72 33.77 -22.65
N ASN A 412 -13.36 33.40 -21.42
CA ASN A 412 -12.14 32.64 -21.17
C ASN A 412 -12.35 31.14 -21.49
N ARG A 413 -11.80 30.69 -22.60
CA ARG A 413 -11.81 29.28 -23.04
C ARG A 413 -10.54 28.51 -22.68
N SER A 414 -9.61 29.18 -21.98
CA SER A 414 -8.35 28.55 -21.51
C SER A 414 -8.63 27.51 -20.40
N ILE A 415 -7.75 26.53 -20.29
CA ILE A 415 -7.73 25.59 -19.14
C ILE A 415 -7.42 26.34 -17.84
N LEU A 416 -6.64 27.43 -17.93
CA LEU A 416 -6.29 28.26 -16.79
C LEU A 416 -7.29 29.42 -16.66
N SER A 417 -7.86 29.57 -15.47
CA SER A 417 -8.68 30.73 -15.13
C SER A 417 -7.84 32.00 -15.06
N ARG A 418 -8.47 33.17 -15.15
CA ARG A 418 -7.80 34.46 -14.98
C ARG A 418 -7.13 34.54 -13.61
N LYS A 419 -7.84 34.19 -12.55
CA LYS A 419 -7.28 34.18 -11.18
C LYS A 419 -6.02 33.33 -11.06
N LEU A 420 -6.02 32.11 -11.64
CA LEU A 420 -4.84 31.23 -11.57
C LEU A 420 -3.67 31.81 -12.37
N LYS A 421 -3.94 32.39 -13.55
CA LYS A 421 -2.89 33.07 -14.35
C LYS A 421 -2.25 34.22 -13.58
N ASP A 422 -3.07 35.11 -13.01
CA ASP A 422 -2.60 36.26 -12.22
C ASP A 422 -1.80 35.81 -10.99
N SER A 423 -2.24 34.70 -10.34
CA SER A 423 -1.53 34.15 -9.20
C SER A 423 -0.17 33.53 -9.59
N ILE A 424 -0.06 32.87 -10.75
CA ILE A 424 1.21 32.35 -11.29
C ILE A 424 2.16 33.52 -11.63
N GLU A 425 1.67 34.53 -12.33
CA GLU A 425 2.46 35.69 -12.74
C GLU A 425 3.10 36.38 -11.54
N LYS A 426 2.32 36.62 -10.47
CA LYS A 426 2.82 37.17 -9.22
C LYS A 426 3.91 36.33 -8.55
N ARG A 427 3.88 34.99 -8.69
CA ARG A 427 4.92 34.09 -8.13
C ARG A 427 6.19 34.15 -8.98
N LEU A 428 6.06 34.17 -10.29
CA LEU A 428 7.20 34.33 -11.21
C LEU A 428 7.93 35.68 -10.94
N GLU A 429 7.17 36.78 -10.71
CA GLU A 429 7.75 38.08 -10.38
C GLU A 429 8.50 38.09 -9.03
N ARG A 430 8.13 37.20 -8.09
CA ARG A 430 8.71 37.10 -6.73
C ARG A 430 9.75 35.99 -6.59
N ASP A 431 10.08 35.31 -7.68
CA ASP A 431 10.96 34.13 -7.67
C ASP A 431 10.45 33.05 -6.69
N GLU A 432 9.12 32.79 -6.74
CA GLU A 432 8.44 31.78 -5.92
C GLU A 432 7.92 30.65 -6.81
N GLN A 433 7.88 29.44 -6.24
CA GLN A 433 7.48 28.26 -6.98
C GLN A 433 5.97 27.99 -6.92
N SER A 434 5.46 27.36 -8.00
CA SER A 434 4.06 26.97 -8.14
C SER A 434 3.92 25.49 -8.44
N ILE A 435 2.90 24.84 -7.88
CA ILE A 435 2.51 23.48 -8.22
C ILE A 435 1.12 23.48 -8.89
N LEU A 436 1.02 22.92 -10.10
CA LEU A 436 -0.25 22.73 -10.78
C LEU A 436 -0.64 21.25 -10.84
N PHE A 437 -1.74 20.95 -10.22
CA PHE A 437 -2.20 19.61 -10.01
C PHE A 437 -3.42 19.29 -10.89
N LEU A 438 -3.34 18.16 -11.61
CA LEU A 438 -4.45 17.59 -12.37
C LEU A 438 -4.75 16.18 -11.86
N ASN A 439 -5.92 15.95 -11.31
CA ASN A 439 -6.29 14.60 -10.89
C ASN A 439 -6.81 13.77 -12.07
N ARG A 440 -5.89 13.12 -12.78
CA ARG A 440 -6.21 12.19 -13.86
C ARG A 440 -5.67 10.80 -13.56
N ARG A 441 -6.46 9.95 -12.90
CA ARG A 441 -6.25 8.49 -12.89
C ARG A 441 -7.33 7.84 -13.75
N GLY A 442 -6.91 7.16 -14.82
CA GLY A 442 -7.79 6.46 -15.75
C GLY A 442 -8.50 7.37 -16.76
N PHE A 443 -9.25 6.76 -17.64
CA PHE A 443 -10.15 7.48 -18.55
C PHE A 443 -11.33 8.01 -17.72
N ALA A 444 -11.31 9.29 -17.39
CA ALA A 444 -12.52 9.95 -16.90
C ALA A 444 -13.50 10.07 -18.09
N GLY A 445 -14.21 9.00 -18.34
CA GLY A 445 -15.20 8.93 -19.40
C GLY A 445 -16.55 9.53 -19.01
N PHE A 446 -16.64 10.29 -17.89
CA PHE A 446 -17.90 10.95 -17.54
C PHE A 446 -18.18 12.12 -18.47
N VAL A 447 -19.47 12.36 -18.71
CA VAL A 447 -19.93 13.42 -19.57
C VAL A 447 -20.52 14.55 -18.75
N SER A 448 -19.99 15.77 -18.94
CA SER A 448 -20.44 16.97 -18.24
C SER A 448 -20.67 18.14 -19.19
N CYS A 449 -21.55 19.03 -18.83
CA CYS A 449 -21.81 20.28 -19.55
C CYS A 449 -20.92 21.38 -19.00
N ARG A 450 -20.08 21.98 -19.86
CA ARG A 450 -19.20 23.08 -19.47
C ARG A 450 -19.94 24.40 -19.23
N SER A 451 -21.18 24.54 -19.74
CA SER A 451 -21.96 25.77 -19.61
C SER A 451 -22.72 25.84 -18.30
N CYS A 452 -23.31 24.75 -17.81
CA CYS A 452 -24.09 24.73 -16.59
C CYS A 452 -23.55 23.80 -15.50
N GLY A 453 -22.56 22.95 -15.84
CA GLY A 453 -22.00 21.98 -14.89
C GLY A 453 -22.72 20.63 -14.89
N GLU A 454 -23.89 20.45 -15.50
CA GLU A 454 -24.67 19.21 -15.46
C GLU A 454 -23.82 17.98 -15.77
N VAL A 455 -23.90 16.95 -14.95
CA VAL A 455 -23.23 15.67 -15.12
C VAL A 455 -24.27 14.57 -15.32
N LEU A 456 -24.07 13.76 -16.35
CA LEU A 456 -25.01 12.67 -16.63
C LEU A 456 -24.79 11.52 -15.65
N LYS A 457 -25.75 11.31 -14.76
CA LYS A 457 -25.73 10.30 -13.71
C LYS A 457 -26.67 9.13 -13.99
N CYS A 458 -26.40 7.99 -13.37
CA CYS A 458 -27.29 6.84 -13.37
C CYS A 458 -28.52 7.13 -12.48
N PRO A 459 -29.75 6.92 -12.97
CA PRO A 459 -30.95 7.17 -12.18
C PRO A 459 -31.16 6.19 -11.01
N HIS A 460 -30.42 5.05 -11.00
CA HIS A 460 -30.56 4.02 -9.97
C HIS A 460 -29.44 4.08 -8.93
N CYS A 461 -28.23 4.48 -9.32
CA CYS A 461 -27.04 4.40 -8.46
C CYS A 461 -26.47 5.79 -8.11
N ASP A 462 -26.96 6.86 -8.70
CA ASP A 462 -26.47 8.25 -8.57
C ASP A 462 -24.97 8.45 -8.85
N VAL A 463 -24.31 7.46 -9.46
CA VAL A 463 -22.91 7.58 -9.94
C VAL A 463 -22.92 8.08 -11.38
N SER A 464 -21.83 8.75 -11.80
CA SER A 464 -21.67 9.26 -13.16
C SER A 464 -21.69 8.13 -14.18
N LEU A 465 -22.34 8.35 -15.31
CA LEU A 465 -22.29 7.45 -16.46
C LEU A 465 -20.98 7.62 -17.21
N THR A 466 -20.40 6.51 -17.65
CA THR A 466 -19.15 6.49 -18.43
C THR A 466 -19.47 6.43 -19.92
N GLU A 467 -18.83 7.30 -20.71
CA GLU A 467 -18.91 7.30 -22.18
C GLU A 467 -18.02 6.22 -22.76
N HIS A 468 -18.59 5.38 -23.64
CA HIS A 468 -17.90 4.32 -24.36
C HIS A 468 -17.79 4.64 -25.84
N ASN A 469 -16.81 4.04 -26.52
CA ASN A 469 -16.53 4.27 -27.95
C ASN A 469 -17.68 3.85 -28.88
N ASN A 470 -18.64 3.06 -28.37
CA ASN A 470 -19.83 2.65 -29.11
C ASN A 470 -20.98 3.68 -29.08
N GLY A 471 -20.74 4.89 -28.57
CA GLY A 471 -21.74 5.96 -28.49
C GLY A 471 -22.77 5.73 -27.37
N LYS A 472 -22.46 4.90 -26.37
CA LYS A 472 -23.32 4.66 -25.22
C LYS A 472 -22.71 5.24 -23.94
N LEU A 473 -23.59 5.62 -23.02
CA LEU A 473 -23.31 5.98 -21.65
C LEU A 473 -23.71 4.81 -20.76
N ILE A 474 -22.79 4.26 -19.96
CA ILE A 474 -23.01 3.03 -19.19
C ILE A 474 -22.73 3.27 -17.70
N CYS A 475 -23.58 2.72 -16.85
CA CYS A 475 -23.37 2.61 -15.41
C CYS A 475 -22.65 1.30 -15.08
N HIS A 476 -21.45 1.36 -14.51
CA HIS A 476 -20.67 0.18 -14.14
C HIS A 476 -21.08 -0.47 -12.81
N TYR A 477 -22.13 0.05 -12.16
CA TYR A 477 -22.73 -0.58 -10.98
C TYR A 477 -23.90 -1.51 -11.37
N CYS A 478 -24.90 -0.98 -12.06
CA CYS A 478 -26.14 -1.73 -12.37
C CYS A 478 -26.27 -2.12 -13.84
N GLY A 479 -25.36 -1.68 -14.72
CA GLY A 479 -25.44 -1.96 -16.15
C GLY A 479 -26.42 -1.07 -16.93
N TYR A 480 -27.03 -0.05 -16.29
CA TYR A 480 -27.90 0.88 -17.00
C TYR A 480 -27.19 1.54 -18.18
N GLU A 481 -27.85 1.54 -19.35
CA GLU A 481 -27.32 2.12 -20.58
C GLU A 481 -28.26 3.17 -21.16
N ARG A 482 -27.68 4.21 -21.77
CA ARG A 482 -28.39 5.17 -22.63
C ARG A 482 -27.49 5.67 -23.75
N PRO A 483 -28.03 6.21 -24.84
CA PRO A 483 -27.24 6.87 -25.87
C PRO A 483 -26.55 8.14 -25.35
N THR A 484 -25.40 8.49 -25.96
CA THR A 484 -24.78 9.81 -25.74
C THR A 484 -25.70 10.94 -26.22
N VAL A 485 -25.49 12.12 -25.67
CA VAL A 485 -26.31 13.30 -25.98
C VAL A 485 -25.48 14.36 -26.72
N ALA A 486 -26.03 14.93 -27.76
CA ALA A 486 -25.40 16.02 -28.52
C ALA A 486 -25.59 17.40 -27.86
N LYS A 487 -26.59 17.55 -27.01
CA LYS A 487 -26.89 18.79 -26.28
C LYS A 487 -27.19 18.47 -24.83
N CYS A 488 -26.84 19.39 -23.95
CA CYS A 488 -27.13 19.26 -22.53
C CYS A 488 -28.64 19.16 -22.26
N PRO A 489 -29.14 18.15 -21.53
CA PRO A 489 -30.56 18.02 -21.25
C PRO A 489 -31.08 19.13 -20.33
N SER A 490 -30.25 19.74 -19.51
CA SER A 490 -30.62 20.80 -18.56
C SER A 490 -30.66 22.20 -19.17
N CYS A 491 -29.63 22.57 -20.01
CA CYS A 491 -29.49 23.93 -20.52
C CYS A 491 -29.48 24.06 -22.06
N GLY A 492 -29.56 22.92 -22.78
CA GLY A 492 -29.56 22.93 -24.27
C GLY A 492 -28.19 23.22 -24.91
N SER A 493 -27.16 23.48 -24.13
CA SER A 493 -25.82 23.83 -24.62
C SER A 493 -25.16 22.70 -25.42
N PRO A 494 -24.49 23.00 -26.55
CA PRO A 494 -23.69 22.00 -27.28
C PRO A 494 -22.34 21.68 -26.59
N TYR A 495 -21.96 22.42 -25.55
CA TYR A 495 -20.70 22.20 -24.82
C TYR A 495 -20.80 21.10 -23.77
N ILE A 496 -21.35 19.95 -24.17
CA ILE A 496 -21.44 18.74 -23.33
C ILE A 496 -20.52 17.67 -23.89
N GLY A 497 -19.77 16.98 -23.04
CA GLY A 497 -18.83 15.91 -23.43
C GLY A 497 -17.81 15.59 -22.37
N GLY A 498 -16.95 14.61 -22.66
CA GLY A 498 -15.87 14.21 -21.77
C GLY A 498 -14.75 15.26 -21.66
N PHE A 499 -14.09 15.30 -20.51
CA PHE A 499 -12.93 16.17 -20.31
C PHE A 499 -11.67 15.54 -20.92
N LYS A 500 -11.05 16.22 -21.88
CA LYS A 500 -9.93 15.68 -22.67
C LYS A 500 -8.54 16.23 -22.32
N ALA A 501 -8.41 17.18 -21.38
CA ALA A 501 -7.12 17.78 -21.05
C ALA A 501 -6.22 16.82 -20.23
N GLY A 502 -4.92 16.83 -20.56
CA GLY A 502 -3.87 16.10 -19.84
C GLY A 502 -2.77 17.03 -19.35
N THR A 503 -1.84 16.51 -18.56
CA THR A 503 -0.65 17.25 -18.06
C THR A 503 0.18 17.88 -19.18
N GLN A 504 0.35 17.17 -20.29
CA GLN A 504 1.04 17.67 -21.47
C GLN A 504 0.37 18.91 -22.09
N GLN A 505 -0.96 18.94 -22.12
CA GLN A 505 -1.68 20.09 -22.65
C GLN A 505 -1.58 21.30 -21.70
N ILE A 506 -1.56 21.06 -20.38
CA ILE A 506 -1.33 22.13 -19.40
C ILE A 506 0.06 22.70 -19.56
N GLU A 507 1.09 21.87 -19.70
CA GLU A 507 2.48 22.26 -19.98
C GLU A 507 2.58 23.15 -21.23
N GLN A 508 1.94 22.76 -22.34
CA GLN A 508 1.90 23.55 -23.57
C GLN A 508 1.22 24.93 -23.39
N VAL A 509 0.12 24.95 -22.61
CA VAL A 509 -0.58 26.21 -22.32
C VAL A 509 0.28 27.13 -21.46
N LEU A 510 1.01 26.59 -20.50
CA LEU A 510 1.94 27.34 -19.64
C LEU A 510 3.10 27.93 -20.45
N HIS A 511 3.75 27.16 -21.28
CA HIS A 511 4.83 27.67 -22.17
C HIS A 511 4.35 28.78 -23.10
N LYS A 512 3.09 28.67 -23.61
CA LYS A 512 2.50 29.73 -24.43
C LYS A 512 2.15 30.98 -23.64
N THR A 513 1.68 30.83 -22.38
CA THR A 513 1.24 31.93 -21.55
C THR A 513 2.40 32.61 -20.84
N PHE A 514 3.37 31.83 -20.38
CA PHE A 514 4.56 32.26 -19.65
C PHE A 514 5.86 31.76 -20.33
N PRO A 515 6.27 32.36 -21.46
CA PRO A 515 7.39 31.84 -22.27
C PRO A 515 8.75 31.78 -21.54
N LYS A 516 8.91 32.58 -20.49
CA LYS A 516 10.15 32.64 -19.70
C LYS A 516 10.19 31.65 -18.54
N ALA A 517 9.03 31.10 -18.13
CA ALA A 517 8.95 30.20 -17.01
C ALA A 517 9.50 28.82 -17.35
N GLN A 518 10.31 28.27 -16.43
CA GLN A 518 10.77 26.89 -16.52
C GLN A 518 9.68 25.95 -15.93
N VAL A 519 9.16 25.08 -16.79
CA VAL A 519 8.07 24.16 -16.43
C VAL A 519 8.59 22.73 -16.41
N LEU A 520 8.43 22.04 -15.29
CA LEU A 520 8.68 20.59 -15.17
C LEU A 520 7.35 19.83 -15.15
N ARG A 521 7.32 18.71 -15.85
CA ARG A 521 6.17 17.80 -15.85
C ARG A 521 6.50 16.50 -15.13
N MET A 522 5.60 16.08 -14.24
CA MET A 522 5.72 14.86 -13.46
C MET A 522 4.43 14.04 -13.52
N ASP A 523 4.42 13.04 -14.38
CA ASP A 523 3.34 12.07 -14.54
C ASP A 523 3.90 10.66 -14.77
N TYR A 524 3.03 9.69 -15.03
CA TYR A 524 3.43 8.31 -15.26
C TYR A 524 4.43 8.18 -16.43
N ASP A 525 4.24 8.93 -17.51
CA ASP A 525 5.07 8.83 -18.71
C ASP A 525 6.49 9.37 -18.47
N THR A 526 6.60 10.49 -17.74
CA THR A 526 7.90 11.12 -17.41
C THR A 526 8.66 10.40 -16.32
N THR A 527 7.99 9.61 -15.49
CA THR A 527 8.59 8.90 -14.33
C THR A 527 8.83 7.41 -14.57
N ARG A 528 8.61 6.91 -15.79
CA ARG A 528 8.72 5.48 -16.11
C ARG A 528 10.15 4.93 -15.95
N ASN A 529 11.17 5.73 -16.23
CA ASN A 529 12.56 5.31 -16.10
C ASN A 529 13.07 5.37 -14.65
N LYS A 530 13.94 4.42 -14.28
CA LYS A 530 14.56 4.39 -12.94
C LYS A 530 15.32 5.69 -12.69
N GLY A 531 15.05 6.36 -11.57
CA GLY A 531 15.70 7.60 -11.16
C GLY A 531 15.10 8.89 -11.75
N SER A 532 14.19 8.83 -12.74
CA SER A 532 13.56 10.03 -13.31
C SER A 532 12.70 10.78 -12.29
N TYR A 533 12.03 10.04 -11.42
CA TYR A 533 11.22 10.59 -10.33
C TYR A 533 12.06 11.46 -9.38
N GLU A 534 13.15 10.90 -8.87
CA GLU A 534 14.06 11.59 -7.96
C GLU A 534 14.75 12.79 -8.65
N LYS A 535 15.09 12.65 -9.93
CA LYS A 535 15.71 13.72 -10.69
C LYS A 535 14.78 14.93 -10.85
N ILE A 536 13.51 14.72 -11.25
CA ILE A 536 12.52 15.81 -11.39
C ILE A 536 12.33 16.55 -10.06
N LEU A 537 12.22 15.80 -8.97
CA LEU A 537 12.04 16.41 -7.65
C LEU A 537 13.25 17.17 -7.15
N SER A 538 14.47 16.64 -7.37
CA SER A 538 15.70 17.34 -6.99
C SER A 538 15.91 18.60 -7.80
N SER A 539 15.64 18.59 -9.11
CA SER A 539 15.69 19.77 -9.95
C SER A 539 14.69 20.85 -9.51
N PHE A 540 13.45 20.45 -9.17
CA PHE A 540 12.46 21.38 -8.67
C PHE A 540 12.86 21.95 -7.29
N ALA A 541 13.34 21.10 -6.38
CA ALA A 541 13.84 21.54 -5.06
C ALA A 541 15.08 22.44 -5.14
N ALA A 542 15.88 22.31 -6.20
CA ALA A 542 17.05 23.16 -6.47
C ALA A 542 16.72 24.47 -7.19
N HIS A 543 15.43 24.82 -7.34
CA HIS A 543 14.97 26.01 -8.10
C HIS A 543 15.38 26.04 -9.57
N GLU A 544 15.60 24.87 -10.20
CA GLU A 544 15.84 24.77 -11.64
C GLU A 544 14.54 24.94 -12.46
N ALA A 545 13.39 25.00 -11.79
CA ALA A 545 12.09 25.24 -12.40
C ALA A 545 11.15 26.01 -11.48
N ASP A 546 10.31 26.84 -12.11
CA ASP A 546 9.34 27.72 -11.46
C ASP A 546 8.00 27.04 -11.23
N ILE A 547 7.61 26.15 -12.15
CA ILE A 547 6.30 25.52 -12.16
C ILE A 547 6.46 24.00 -12.29
N LEU A 548 5.89 23.25 -11.35
CA LEU A 548 5.76 21.81 -11.41
C LEU A 548 4.32 21.43 -11.78
N VAL A 549 4.13 20.79 -12.94
CA VAL A 549 2.84 20.29 -13.41
C VAL A 549 2.78 18.79 -13.23
N GLY A 550 1.71 18.27 -12.65
CA GLY A 550 1.61 16.81 -12.57
C GLY A 550 0.28 16.28 -12.05
N THR A 551 0.29 14.98 -11.78
CA THR A 551 -0.85 14.25 -11.22
C THR A 551 -0.73 14.13 -9.69
N GLN A 552 -1.46 13.22 -9.08
CA GLN A 552 -1.41 12.98 -7.61
C GLN A 552 0.01 12.77 -7.04
N MET A 553 0.97 12.39 -7.89
CA MET A 553 2.36 12.13 -7.46
C MET A 553 3.04 13.36 -6.88
N ILE A 554 2.72 14.58 -7.40
CA ILE A 554 3.34 15.83 -6.92
C ILE A 554 2.74 16.35 -5.62
N VAL A 555 1.55 15.88 -5.26
CA VAL A 555 0.84 16.30 -4.05
C VAL A 555 1.28 15.50 -2.83
N LYS A 556 1.93 14.34 -3.02
CA LYS A 556 2.23 13.38 -1.95
C LYS A 556 3.72 13.33 -1.62
N GLY A 557 4.04 13.27 -0.33
CA GLY A 557 5.35 12.86 0.18
C GLY A 557 6.50 13.89 0.09
N HIS A 558 6.26 15.09 -0.47
CA HIS A 558 7.32 16.09 -0.68
C HIS A 558 7.07 17.38 0.10
N ASP A 559 8.16 17.99 0.53
CA ASP A 559 8.15 19.26 1.22
C ASP A 559 9.01 20.27 0.43
N PHE A 560 8.34 21.27 -0.17
CA PHE A 560 8.98 22.34 -0.94
C PHE A 560 8.70 23.67 -0.24
N PRO A 561 9.66 24.23 0.50
CA PRO A 561 9.47 25.43 1.29
C PRO A 561 9.09 26.67 0.47
N ASP A 562 9.54 26.74 -0.77
CA ASP A 562 9.36 27.89 -1.68
C ASP A 562 8.11 27.80 -2.55
N VAL A 563 7.34 26.72 -2.41
CA VAL A 563 6.03 26.61 -3.05
C VAL A 563 5.01 27.42 -2.27
N THR A 564 4.60 28.54 -2.85
CA THR A 564 3.61 29.47 -2.28
C THR A 564 2.27 29.42 -3.00
N LEU A 565 2.19 28.80 -4.20
CA LEU A 565 0.97 28.62 -4.95
C LEU A 565 0.72 27.15 -5.31
N VAL A 566 -0.51 26.70 -5.07
CA VAL A 566 -1.01 25.41 -5.57
C VAL A 566 -2.29 25.63 -6.39
N GLY A 567 -2.30 25.17 -7.63
CA GLY A 567 -3.47 25.23 -8.52
C GLY A 567 -4.04 23.85 -8.80
N ALA A 568 -5.29 23.59 -8.38
CA ALA A 568 -6.07 22.43 -8.83
C ALA A 568 -6.78 22.79 -10.13
N VAL A 569 -6.29 22.28 -11.27
CA VAL A 569 -6.70 22.75 -12.60
C VAL A 569 -8.11 22.28 -12.99
N ALA A 570 -8.52 21.09 -12.55
CA ALA A 570 -9.84 20.54 -12.80
C ALA A 570 -10.25 19.58 -11.66
N ALA A 571 -10.88 20.11 -10.63
CA ALA A 571 -11.33 19.33 -9.47
C ALA A 571 -12.42 18.32 -9.84
N ASP A 572 -13.24 18.62 -10.84
CA ASP A 572 -14.33 17.77 -11.31
C ASP A 572 -13.90 16.39 -11.80
N LEU A 573 -12.67 16.23 -12.26
CA LEU A 573 -12.15 14.94 -12.72
C LEU A 573 -12.14 13.86 -11.65
N SER A 574 -11.93 14.23 -10.40
CA SER A 574 -12.04 13.30 -9.27
C SER A 574 -13.47 13.20 -8.73
N LEU A 575 -14.22 14.29 -8.78
CA LEU A 575 -15.55 14.40 -8.22
C LEU A 575 -16.56 13.49 -8.94
N TYR A 576 -16.37 13.28 -10.23
CA TYR A 576 -17.30 12.51 -11.07
C TYR A 576 -16.70 11.22 -11.61
N ALA A 577 -15.79 10.59 -10.89
CA ALA A 577 -15.40 9.21 -11.14
C ALA A 577 -16.63 8.28 -10.91
N SER A 578 -16.66 7.16 -11.63
CA SER A 578 -17.76 6.18 -11.50
C SER A 578 -17.61 5.32 -10.24
N ASP A 579 -17.50 5.96 -9.06
CA ASP A 579 -17.30 5.31 -7.77
C ASP A 579 -17.97 6.14 -6.67
N TYR A 580 -18.66 5.49 -5.74
CA TYR A 580 -19.35 6.16 -4.64
C TYR A 580 -18.40 6.93 -3.69
N ARG A 581 -17.09 6.63 -3.72
CA ARG A 581 -16.04 7.32 -2.94
C ARG A 581 -15.47 8.57 -3.62
N CYS A 582 -16.00 8.98 -4.76
CA CYS A 582 -15.42 10.07 -5.55
C CYS A 582 -15.38 11.40 -4.79
N SER A 583 -16.41 11.73 -4.03
CA SER A 583 -16.49 12.95 -3.22
C SER A 583 -15.44 12.95 -2.09
N GLU A 584 -15.31 11.83 -1.39
CA GLU A 584 -14.30 11.62 -0.34
C GLU A 584 -12.88 11.75 -0.91
N ARG A 585 -12.59 11.08 -2.02
CA ARG A 585 -11.28 11.17 -2.69
C ARG A 585 -10.97 12.58 -3.16
N THR A 586 -11.97 13.30 -3.64
CA THR A 586 -11.80 14.70 -4.10
C THR A 586 -11.46 15.59 -2.92
N PHE A 587 -12.20 15.49 -1.82
CA PHE A 587 -11.91 16.22 -0.59
C PHE A 587 -10.48 15.94 -0.11
N GLN A 588 -10.10 14.67 0.03
CA GLN A 588 -8.77 14.25 0.48
C GLN A 588 -7.66 14.80 -0.40
N LEU A 589 -7.79 14.70 -1.72
CA LEU A 589 -6.79 15.18 -2.66
C LEU A 589 -6.65 16.69 -2.67
N LEU A 590 -7.77 17.42 -2.65
CA LEU A 590 -7.75 18.89 -2.63
C LEU A 590 -7.16 19.40 -1.33
N THR A 591 -7.56 18.85 -0.19
CA THR A 591 -7.03 19.24 1.12
C THR A 591 -5.52 18.96 1.23
N GLN A 592 -5.06 17.81 0.72
CA GLN A 592 -3.63 17.51 0.65
C GLN A 592 -2.88 18.47 -0.26
N ALA A 593 -3.44 18.79 -1.44
CA ALA A 593 -2.84 19.71 -2.40
C ALA A 593 -2.73 21.11 -1.80
N VAL A 594 -3.82 21.64 -1.27
CA VAL A 594 -3.87 22.93 -0.57
C VAL A 594 -2.82 22.96 0.54
N GLY A 595 -2.73 21.89 1.33
CA GLY A 595 -1.76 21.76 2.43
C GLY A 595 -0.28 21.78 2.01
N ARG A 596 0.04 21.76 0.70
CA ARG A 596 1.43 21.88 0.20
C ARG A 596 1.89 23.31 0.08
N SER A 597 1.00 24.28 -0.13
CA SER A 597 1.38 25.69 -0.19
C SER A 597 1.68 26.28 1.19
N GLY A 598 2.67 27.18 1.25
CA GLY A 598 3.01 27.91 2.46
C GLY A 598 3.59 27.06 3.59
N ARG A 599 4.38 26.04 3.27
CA ARG A 599 5.11 25.24 4.27
C ARG A 599 6.40 25.93 4.75
N GLY A 600 6.92 26.86 3.96
CA GLY A 600 8.04 27.72 4.33
C GLY A 600 7.63 28.87 5.23
N ARG A 601 8.37 29.98 5.16
CA ARG A 601 8.10 31.21 5.92
C ARG A 601 7.07 32.12 5.26
N LYS A 602 6.82 31.93 3.95
CA LYS A 602 5.90 32.75 3.17
C LYS A 602 4.47 32.19 3.25
N PRO A 603 3.42 33.04 3.24
CA PRO A 603 2.04 32.59 3.22
C PRO A 603 1.72 31.84 1.93
N GLY A 604 0.90 30.79 2.02
CA GLY A 604 0.47 29.99 0.89
C GLY A 604 -0.87 30.47 0.32
N GLU A 605 -1.04 30.29 -0.99
CA GLU A 605 -2.30 30.46 -1.72
C GLU A 605 -2.64 29.19 -2.47
N ALA A 606 -3.93 28.85 -2.55
CA ALA A 606 -4.40 27.77 -3.40
C ALA A 606 -5.56 28.24 -4.28
N VAL A 607 -5.62 27.77 -5.51
CA VAL A 607 -6.70 28.06 -6.46
C VAL A 607 -7.31 26.75 -6.92
N ILE A 608 -8.59 26.54 -6.61
CA ILE A 608 -9.37 25.37 -7.03
C ILE A 608 -10.29 25.77 -8.19
N GLN A 609 -10.05 25.22 -9.38
CA GLN A 609 -10.89 25.45 -10.55
C GLN A 609 -11.90 24.29 -10.71
N THR A 610 -13.18 24.61 -10.82
CA THR A 610 -14.26 23.61 -10.90
C THR A 610 -15.47 24.16 -11.66
N TYR A 611 -16.28 23.26 -12.23
CA TYR A 611 -17.62 23.56 -12.76
C TYR A 611 -18.72 23.46 -11.70
N HIS A 612 -18.37 22.99 -10.48
CA HIS A 612 -19.29 22.80 -9.35
C HIS A 612 -18.74 23.44 -8.06
N PRO A 613 -18.58 24.76 -8.03
CA PRO A 613 -18.04 25.45 -6.84
C PRO A 613 -18.91 25.26 -5.59
N GLU A 614 -20.20 24.98 -5.76
CA GLU A 614 -21.17 24.76 -4.69
C GLU A 614 -21.11 23.36 -4.06
N HIS A 615 -20.36 22.42 -4.63
CA HIS A 615 -20.30 21.05 -4.13
C HIS A 615 -19.65 20.99 -2.74
N TYR A 616 -20.29 20.29 -1.79
CA TYR A 616 -19.82 20.22 -0.39
C TYR A 616 -18.36 19.77 -0.23
N SER A 617 -17.87 18.82 -1.03
CA SER A 617 -16.46 18.38 -1.00
C SER A 617 -15.49 19.49 -1.41
N ILE A 618 -15.89 20.36 -2.37
CA ILE A 618 -15.10 21.50 -2.82
C ILE A 618 -15.08 22.57 -1.74
N GLN A 619 -16.25 22.92 -1.20
CA GLN A 619 -16.37 23.93 -0.15
C GLN A 619 -15.65 23.53 1.13
N ALA A 620 -15.81 22.30 1.58
CA ALA A 620 -15.10 21.78 2.75
C ALA A 620 -13.59 21.72 2.54
N ALA A 621 -13.11 21.37 1.31
CA ALA A 621 -11.68 21.40 1.00
C ALA A 621 -11.13 22.82 0.97
N ALA A 622 -11.91 23.82 0.52
CA ALA A 622 -11.52 25.23 0.53
C ALA A 622 -11.35 25.77 1.94
N THR A 623 -12.22 25.39 2.86
CA THR A 623 -12.14 25.77 4.28
C THR A 623 -11.26 24.82 5.11
N GLN A 624 -10.83 23.69 4.52
CA GLN A 624 -10.11 22.61 5.18
C GLN A 624 -10.87 22.03 6.40
N ASP A 625 -12.20 22.06 6.32
CA ASP A 625 -13.10 21.57 7.36
C ASP A 625 -13.50 20.12 7.10
N TYR A 626 -12.80 19.18 7.76
CA TYR A 626 -13.09 17.76 7.66
C TYR A 626 -14.45 17.40 8.28
N GLU A 627 -14.84 18.04 9.37
CA GLU A 627 -16.07 17.69 10.09
C GLU A 627 -17.30 18.06 9.26
N ALA A 628 -17.31 19.24 8.65
CA ALA A 628 -18.38 19.64 7.71
C ALA A 628 -18.45 18.68 6.51
N PHE A 629 -17.30 18.27 5.96
CA PHE A 629 -17.25 17.26 4.90
C PHE A 629 -17.84 15.93 5.38
N TYR A 630 -17.41 15.43 6.53
CA TYR A 630 -17.85 14.15 7.08
C TYR A 630 -19.36 14.09 7.26
N GLN A 631 -19.96 15.11 7.85
CA GLN A 631 -21.41 15.18 8.07
C GLN A 631 -22.21 15.14 6.76
N ALA A 632 -21.77 15.94 5.76
CA ALA A 632 -22.44 15.98 4.46
C ALA A 632 -22.30 14.65 3.71
N GLU A 633 -21.10 14.08 3.66
CA GLU A 633 -20.86 12.81 2.98
C GLU A 633 -21.57 11.65 3.69
N MET A 634 -21.57 11.58 5.02
CA MET A 634 -22.27 10.53 5.76
C MET A 634 -23.77 10.57 5.54
N SER A 635 -24.37 11.75 5.42
CA SER A 635 -25.79 11.89 5.06
C SER A 635 -26.08 11.25 3.70
N TYR A 636 -25.20 11.45 2.71
CA TYR A 636 -25.32 10.80 1.41
C TYR A 636 -25.12 9.27 1.51
N ARG A 637 -24.11 8.79 2.28
CA ARG A 637 -23.84 7.35 2.47
C ARG A 637 -25.00 6.62 3.12
N ILE A 638 -25.66 7.25 4.10
CA ILE A 638 -26.85 6.72 4.77
C ILE A 638 -28.01 6.63 3.78
N LEU A 639 -28.26 7.69 2.99
CA LEU A 639 -29.35 7.73 2.03
C LEU A 639 -29.24 6.65 0.95
N MET A 640 -27.99 6.36 0.52
CA MET A 640 -27.71 5.47 -0.61
C MET A 640 -27.25 4.07 -0.17
N ASP A 641 -27.28 3.75 1.12
CA ASP A 641 -26.75 2.49 1.69
C ASP A 641 -25.33 2.18 1.21
N TYR A 642 -24.42 3.18 1.28
CA TYR A 642 -23.00 3.01 0.97
C TYR A 642 -22.14 2.90 2.24
N PRO A 643 -21.00 2.16 2.20
CA PRO A 643 -20.05 2.13 3.31
C PRO A 643 -19.56 3.53 3.69
N PRO A 644 -19.38 3.81 5.01
CA PRO A 644 -19.49 2.91 6.15
C PRO A 644 -20.89 2.81 6.77
N ALA A 645 -21.90 3.51 6.21
CA ALA A 645 -23.27 3.47 6.72
C ALA A 645 -23.94 2.10 6.49
N ALA A 646 -23.51 1.36 5.49
CA ALA A 646 -23.85 -0.03 5.24
C ALA A 646 -22.59 -0.80 4.85
N HIS A 647 -22.70 -2.12 4.77
CA HIS A 647 -21.60 -2.97 4.27
C HIS A 647 -21.84 -3.34 2.81
N MET A 648 -20.77 -3.50 2.05
CA MET A 648 -20.85 -3.88 0.65
C MET A 648 -19.84 -4.99 0.33
N LEU A 649 -20.32 -6.05 -0.30
CA LEU A 649 -19.53 -7.13 -0.85
C LEU A 649 -19.61 -7.09 -2.37
N SER A 650 -18.48 -7.09 -3.05
CA SER A 650 -18.39 -7.20 -4.50
C SER A 650 -17.91 -8.59 -4.89
N ILE A 651 -18.62 -9.24 -5.80
CA ILE A 651 -18.20 -10.49 -6.43
C ILE A 651 -17.67 -10.13 -7.81
N LEU A 652 -16.36 -10.21 -7.98
CA LEU A 652 -15.65 -9.86 -9.20
C LEU A 652 -15.32 -11.14 -9.96
N ALA A 653 -15.64 -11.22 -11.24
CA ALA A 653 -15.26 -12.35 -12.08
C ALA A 653 -14.51 -11.89 -13.33
N ALA A 654 -13.55 -12.72 -13.75
CA ALA A 654 -12.75 -12.53 -14.95
C ALA A 654 -12.68 -13.81 -15.75
N GLY A 655 -12.64 -13.69 -17.10
CA GLY A 655 -12.54 -14.81 -18.01
C GLY A 655 -12.20 -14.39 -19.43
N GLU A 656 -11.58 -15.28 -20.19
CA GLU A 656 -11.22 -15.05 -21.60
C GLU A 656 -12.44 -15.15 -22.52
N ASP A 657 -13.44 -15.94 -22.14
CA ASP A 657 -14.69 -16.16 -22.88
C ASP A 657 -15.80 -15.27 -22.29
N GLU A 658 -16.25 -14.28 -23.05
CA GLU A 658 -17.26 -13.31 -22.60
C GLU A 658 -18.65 -13.96 -22.39
N GLU A 659 -19.03 -14.93 -23.22
CA GLU A 659 -20.33 -15.61 -23.08
C GLU A 659 -20.34 -16.48 -21.83
N LEU A 660 -19.31 -17.31 -21.63
CA LEU A 660 -19.16 -18.14 -20.45
C LEU A 660 -19.14 -17.30 -19.17
N LEU A 661 -18.40 -16.18 -19.19
CA LEU A 661 -18.36 -15.22 -18.06
C LEU A 661 -19.76 -14.63 -17.78
N SER A 662 -20.48 -14.24 -18.84
CA SER A 662 -21.81 -13.65 -18.70
C SER A 662 -22.81 -14.66 -18.13
N GLN A 663 -22.85 -15.87 -18.67
CA GLN A 663 -23.70 -16.95 -18.18
C GLN A 663 -23.37 -17.32 -16.72
N GLY A 664 -22.09 -17.49 -16.40
CA GLY A 664 -21.65 -17.81 -15.04
C GLY A 664 -22.08 -16.73 -14.04
N MET A 665 -21.91 -15.46 -14.39
CA MET A 665 -22.31 -14.35 -13.54
C MET A 665 -23.82 -14.19 -13.41
N GLU A 666 -24.60 -14.52 -14.43
CA GLU A 666 -26.06 -14.56 -14.34
C GLU A 666 -26.54 -15.68 -13.40
N TYR A 667 -25.97 -16.90 -13.50
CA TYR A 667 -26.29 -18.00 -12.59
C TYR A 667 -25.92 -17.64 -11.15
N LEU A 668 -24.73 -17.07 -10.94
CA LEU A 668 -24.29 -16.63 -9.62
C LEU A 668 -25.19 -15.50 -9.08
N GLY A 669 -25.54 -14.54 -9.93
CA GLY A 669 -26.46 -13.44 -9.57
C GLY A 669 -27.84 -13.95 -9.15
N LYS A 670 -28.42 -14.91 -9.88
CA LYS A 670 -29.69 -15.55 -9.49
C LYS A 670 -29.55 -16.30 -8.16
N PHE A 671 -28.47 -17.05 -7.96
CA PHE A 671 -28.22 -17.78 -6.72
C PHE A 671 -28.11 -16.84 -5.50
N VAL A 672 -27.26 -15.81 -5.59
CA VAL A 672 -27.11 -14.84 -4.48
C VAL A 672 -28.35 -13.99 -4.30
N GLY A 673 -29.10 -13.70 -5.37
CA GLY A 673 -30.41 -13.01 -5.33
C GLY A 673 -31.42 -13.80 -4.54
N THR A 674 -31.61 -15.08 -4.85
CA THR A 674 -32.57 -15.96 -4.16
C THR A 674 -32.23 -16.09 -2.66
N ILE A 675 -30.95 -16.21 -2.31
CA ILE A 675 -30.54 -16.23 -0.89
C ILE A 675 -30.74 -14.86 -0.27
N GLY A 676 -30.35 -13.81 -0.99
CA GLY A 676 -30.41 -12.42 -0.53
C GLY A 676 -31.81 -11.94 -0.21
N GLU A 677 -32.84 -12.37 -0.96
CA GLU A 677 -34.25 -12.07 -0.69
C GLU A 677 -34.67 -12.41 0.74
N LYS A 678 -34.22 -13.58 1.23
CA LYS A 678 -34.50 -14.04 2.60
C LYS A 678 -33.98 -13.08 3.68
N TYR A 679 -32.87 -12.43 3.39
CA TYR A 679 -32.17 -11.51 4.32
C TYR A 679 -32.35 -10.03 3.94
N LYS A 680 -33.16 -9.71 2.92
CA LYS A 680 -33.36 -8.36 2.39
C LYS A 680 -32.05 -7.70 1.90
N VAL A 681 -31.15 -8.48 1.32
CA VAL A 681 -29.90 -8.00 0.74
C VAL A 681 -30.20 -7.32 -0.60
N HIS A 682 -29.68 -6.12 -0.79
CA HIS A 682 -29.78 -5.42 -2.06
C HIS A 682 -28.70 -5.93 -3.04
N VAL A 683 -29.11 -6.69 -4.06
CA VAL A 683 -28.23 -7.25 -5.09
C VAL A 683 -28.26 -6.36 -6.32
N ILE A 684 -27.10 -5.92 -6.80
CA ILE A 684 -26.94 -5.01 -7.95
C ILE A 684 -26.04 -5.68 -8.99
N GLY A 685 -26.49 -5.74 -10.22
CA GLY A 685 -25.78 -6.43 -11.32
C GLY A 685 -26.37 -7.81 -11.59
N PRO A 686 -25.68 -8.69 -12.37
CA PRO A 686 -24.29 -8.52 -12.89
C PRO A 686 -24.13 -7.41 -13.91
N ALA A 687 -23.03 -6.70 -13.83
CA ALA A 687 -22.68 -5.60 -14.75
C ALA A 687 -21.20 -5.74 -15.21
N SER A 688 -20.87 -5.09 -16.32
CA SER A 688 -19.47 -4.98 -16.74
C SER A 688 -18.71 -4.10 -15.75
N ALA A 689 -17.51 -4.52 -15.34
CA ALA A 689 -16.64 -3.71 -14.48
C ALA A 689 -16.25 -2.38 -15.15
N SER A 690 -15.72 -1.42 -14.37
CA SER A 690 -15.29 -0.08 -14.88
C SER A 690 -14.33 -0.18 -16.06
N VAL A 691 -13.49 -1.21 -16.08
CA VAL A 691 -12.72 -1.63 -17.25
C VAL A 691 -13.20 -3.02 -17.63
N GLY A 692 -14.10 -3.09 -18.59
CA GLY A 692 -14.77 -4.32 -18.97
C GLY A 692 -13.87 -5.37 -19.65
N LYS A 693 -12.72 -4.95 -20.24
CA LYS A 693 -11.75 -5.83 -20.89
C LYS A 693 -10.33 -5.32 -20.72
N ILE A 694 -9.43 -6.18 -20.24
CA ILE A 694 -7.99 -5.89 -20.06
C ILE A 694 -7.19 -7.06 -20.61
N ASN A 695 -6.28 -6.86 -21.55
CA ASN A 695 -5.44 -7.90 -22.15
C ASN A 695 -6.24 -9.16 -22.59
N ASP A 696 -7.36 -8.91 -23.29
CA ASP A 696 -8.31 -9.93 -23.76
C ASP A 696 -9.04 -10.72 -22.66
N ILE A 697 -8.97 -10.30 -21.42
CA ILE A 697 -9.73 -10.83 -20.30
C ILE A 697 -10.92 -9.91 -20.01
N TYR A 698 -12.12 -10.46 -20.03
CA TYR A 698 -13.37 -9.75 -19.70
C TYR A 698 -13.60 -9.75 -18.20
N HIS A 699 -14.25 -8.69 -17.69
CA HIS A 699 -14.49 -8.48 -16.26
C HIS A 699 -15.95 -8.13 -16.00
N LYS A 700 -16.57 -8.83 -15.06
CA LYS A 700 -17.92 -8.54 -14.56
C LYS A 700 -17.97 -8.48 -13.04
N VAL A 701 -19.00 -7.81 -12.50
CA VAL A 701 -19.15 -7.59 -11.06
C VAL A 701 -20.61 -7.70 -10.65
N ILE A 702 -20.85 -8.23 -9.44
CA ILE A 702 -22.11 -8.18 -8.69
C ILE A 702 -21.81 -7.48 -7.37
N TYR A 703 -22.66 -6.56 -6.95
CA TYR A 703 -22.59 -5.89 -5.65
C TYR A 703 -23.73 -6.34 -4.75
N LEU A 704 -23.41 -6.60 -3.50
CA LEU A 704 -24.34 -6.96 -2.44
C LEU A 704 -24.22 -5.93 -1.33
N LYS A 705 -25.34 -5.30 -0.91
CA LYS A 705 -25.37 -4.33 0.18
C LYS A 705 -26.26 -4.82 1.30
N HIS A 706 -25.84 -4.63 2.54
CA HIS A 706 -26.63 -4.94 3.74
C HIS A 706 -26.11 -4.18 4.96
N GLN A 707 -26.98 -3.91 5.95
CA GLN A 707 -26.61 -3.22 7.19
C GLN A 707 -25.78 -4.10 8.13
N ASP A 708 -25.99 -5.41 8.09
CA ASP A 708 -25.23 -6.38 8.91
C ASP A 708 -24.19 -7.11 8.05
N GLU A 709 -22.93 -6.95 8.42
CA GLU A 709 -21.78 -7.60 7.80
C GLU A 709 -21.86 -9.12 7.82
N LYS A 710 -22.37 -9.70 8.91
CA LYS A 710 -22.45 -11.16 9.07
C LYS A 710 -23.33 -11.81 8.00
N VAL A 711 -24.39 -11.11 7.60
CA VAL A 711 -25.27 -11.58 6.50
C VAL A 711 -24.50 -11.66 5.18
N LEU A 712 -23.69 -10.65 4.87
CA LEU A 712 -22.87 -10.68 3.65
C LEU A 712 -21.79 -11.76 3.69
N MET A 713 -21.20 -12.02 4.86
CA MET A 713 -20.23 -13.10 5.05
C MET A 713 -20.88 -14.47 4.88
N ASP A 714 -22.09 -14.71 5.44
CA ASP A 714 -22.83 -15.96 5.24
C ASP A 714 -23.18 -16.20 3.76
N ILE A 715 -23.57 -15.14 3.04
CA ILE A 715 -23.82 -15.23 1.59
C ILE A 715 -22.52 -15.51 0.81
N LYS A 716 -21.43 -14.87 1.21
CA LYS A 716 -20.12 -15.15 0.62
C LYS A 716 -19.74 -16.63 0.76
N ASP A 717 -19.84 -17.19 1.97
CA ASP A 717 -19.50 -18.59 2.23
C ASP A 717 -20.38 -19.55 1.41
N LYS A 718 -21.67 -19.24 1.28
CA LYS A 718 -22.60 -20.00 0.41
C LYS A 718 -22.25 -19.85 -1.07
N ALA A 719 -21.87 -18.67 -1.51
CA ALA A 719 -21.45 -18.43 -2.90
C ALA A 719 -20.14 -19.16 -3.22
N GLU A 720 -19.17 -19.18 -2.30
CA GLU A 720 -17.93 -19.97 -2.45
C GLU A 720 -18.24 -21.45 -2.64
N LYS A 721 -19.08 -22.04 -1.78
CA LYS A 721 -19.50 -23.44 -1.93
C LYS A 721 -20.23 -23.68 -3.26
N TYR A 722 -21.11 -22.75 -3.67
CA TYR A 722 -21.81 -22.86 -4.95
C TYR A 722 -20.84 -22.87 -6.15
N ILE A 723 -19.83 -21.99 -6.13
CA ILE A 723 -18.79 -21.92 -7.15
C ILE A 723 -17.97 -23.22 -7.18
N GLU A 724 -17.60 -23.74 -6.02
CA GLU A 724 -16.75 -24.93 -5.89
C GLU A 724 -17.41 -26.21 -6.43
N ILE A 725 -18.69 -26.43 -6.11
CA ILE A 725 -19.44 -27.62 -6.53
C ILE A 725 -19.86 -27.59 -8.00
N ASN A 726 -19.93 -26.42 -8.64
CA ASN A 726 -20.37 -26.26 -10.01
C ASN A 726 -19.21 -26.14 -11.00
N SER A 727 -19.02 -27.13 -11.84
CA SER A 727 -17.90 -27.19 -12.80
C SER A 727 -17.88 -26.05 -13.84
N GLY A 728 -19.01 -25.37 -14.07
CA GLY A 728 -19.12 -24.24 -15.00
C GLY A 728 -18.25 -23.04 -14.62
N PHE A 729 -17.88 -22.91 -13.34
CA PHE A 729 -17.02 -21.82 -12.87
C PHE A 729 -15.51 -22.11 -12.97
N ARG A 730 -15.08 -23.33 -13.30
CA ARG A 730 -13.65 -23.73 -13.30
C ARG A 730 -12.75 -22.90 -14.21
N LYS A 731 -13.31 -22.30 -15.27
CA LYS A 731 -12.57 -21.43 -16.21
C LYS A 731 -12.71 -19.95 -15.88
N LEU A 732 -13.44 -19.61 -14.83
CA LEU A 732 -13.63 -18.24 -14.36
C LEU A 732 -12.78 -17.97 -13.14
N TYR A 733 -12.16 -16.81 -13.11
CA TYR A 733 -11.44 -16.35 -11.94
C TYR A 733 -12.36 -15.45 -11.12
N ILE A 734 -12.82 -15.95 -9.97
CA ILE A 734 -13.78 -15.25 -9.12
C ILE A 734 -13.08 -14.78 -7.84
N GLN A 735 -13.35 -13.55 -7.45
CA GLN A 735 -12.81 -12.91 -6.25
C GLN A 735 -13.92 -12.21 -5.49
N PHE A 736 -13.77 -12.19 -4.18
CA PHE A 736 -14.61 -11.42 -3.27
C PHE A 736 -13.86 -10.18 -2.81
N ASP A 737 -14.55 -9.04 -2.79
CA ASP A 737 -13.99 -7.78 -2.34
C ASP A 737 -14.97 -7.12 -1.37
N TYR A 738 -14.57 -7.05 -0.12
CA TYR A 738 -15.36 -6.52 0.96
C TYR A 738 -15.02 -5.04 1.20
N ALA A 739 -16.02 -4.19 1.29
CA ALA A 739 -15.93 -2.79 1.62
C ALA A 739 -16.88 -2.45 2.78
N GLY A 740 -16.28 -1.94 3.88
CA GLY A 740 -17.06 -1.61 5.06
C GLY A 740 -16.23 -1.06 6.19
#